data_7a84a5c3fa62fc37cf6749e6c48a4674
#
_entry.id   7a84a5c3fa62fc37cf6749e6c48a4674
#
_cell.length_a   1.000
_cell.length_b   1.000
_cell.length_c   1.000
_cell.angle_alpha   90.00
_cell.angle_beta   90.00
_cell.angle_gamma   90.00
#
_symmetry.space_group_name_H-M   'P 1'
#
loop_
_entity.id
_entity.type
_entity.pdbx_description
1 polymer ?
#
loop_
_entity_poly.entity_id
_entity_poly.type
_entity_poly.pdbx_seq_one_letter_code
_entity_poly.pdbx_strand_id
1 'polypeptide(L)'
;VKSLSAFDHKGLFYTGSSEASYDQNTRQTSPKFSGAASNRFSLGDGVDNFGVAAALSWQKRDFGSDNVETGGAWDFEQGAKLQEFEQRDYAISRERAGGGLNFDYKPDDSSSYYLRTLYSRYKDSETRNSTSIEFADPLAAGERGDAEASRKLKQREETQEIQSYVFGGERQLGLWTLSGQTGYSRSSEDSPAHIAGATFKGNSDFSDSGFYDNGKPRPVIGAGFYDPANFTLDKVDWEKQNTTDTEKNLRLDLARDYDLSGYAAQFKFGGKVSRRNKDNDLEAWVYKDFDTLGFTDQQLNLGQFQKGNVDYSLGRFGPGISGGAIKQLIGGLNQAAFYDEEESRVNDFKIREDINAGYFMNTLDIDDWRFIAGLRYEVTEFEAKGTGVTDGAFTATDTQRRYQHWLPGLHARYQLDKNTQVRAAWTKSVVRPTFGQLAPGFVIDGDEATFGNPDLKPLESSNLDLGIEHYMGHAGTVSAFVFYKDIQNFVYNTDLAGTGAWSGFSEAHTFANGDSAKLYGLELAYSQKFDWLPAPWNGLLLGANSTFSRSSASIEGFDQKAGVNRKRDIDLPNQSDTVGNLMLGWEDDKLSLRLSANYKSAYLYELASISDKAHDLHVDAQTFVDFSAKYSLTKNLQLSFEAQNLTDQPYFCLLYTSPSPRD
;
A
#
# COMPACT_ATOMS: atom_id res chain seq x y z
N VAL A 1 -9.12 -3.80 -14.20
CA VAL A 1 -9.96 -4.97 -13.81
C VAL A 1 -11.23 -4.95 -14.66
N LYS A 2 -11.51 -6.05 -15.39
CA LYS A 2 -12.75 -6.18 -16.17
C LYS A 2 -13.85 -6.68 -15.23
N SER A 3 -14.95 -5.94 -15.12
CA SER A 3 -16.12 -6.36 -14.35
C SER A 3 -16.89 -7.48 -15.08
N LEU A 4 -17.54 -8.37 -14.33
CA LEU A 4 -18.36 -9.45 -14.89
C LEU A 4 -19.48 -8.88 -15.77
N SER A 5 -19.63 -9.42 -16.96
CA SER A 5 -20.75 -9.14 -17.87
C SER A 5 -21.51 -10.42 -18.20
N ALA A 6 -22.82 -10.34 -18.33
CA ALA A 6 -23.62 -11.46 -18.80
C ALA A 6 -23.31 -11.86 -20.24
N PHE A 7 -22.67 -10.96 -21.01
CA PHE A 7 -22.22 -11.24 -22.37
C PHE A 7 -20.89 -12.02 -22.43
N ASP A 8 -20.23 -12.25 -21.30
CA ASP A 8 -19.05 -13.13 -21.23
C ASP A 8 -19.44 -14.63 -21.35
N HIS A 9 -20.72 -14.97 -21.11
CA HIS A 9 -21.24 -16.33 -21.14
C HIS A 9 -22.49 -16.45 -22.04
N LYS A 10 -22.77 -17.65 -22.53
CA LYS A 10 -24.00 -17.97 -23.27
C LYS A 10 -25.06 -18.49 -22.31
N GLY A 11 -26.20 -17.76 -22.19
CA GLY A 11 -27.33 -18.13 -21.32
C GLY A 11 -27.01 -17.99 -19.83
N LEU A 12 -27.70 -18.80 -19.01
CA LEU A 12 -27.53 -18.79 -17.57
C LEU A 12 -26.15 -19.35 -17.18
N PHE A 13 -25.38 -18.54 -16.46
CA PHE A 13 -24.13 -18.93 -15.84
C PHE A 13 -24.22 -18.74 -14.32
N TYR A 14 -23.66 -19.66 -13.57
CA TYR A 14 -23.46 -19.51 -12.13
C TYR A 14 -22.20 -20.25 -11.67
N THR A 15 -21.56 -19.74 -10.63
CA THR A 15 -20.41 -20.36 -9.97
C THR A 15 -20.45 -20.00 -8.48
N GLY A 16 -19.85 -20.85 -7.66
CA GLY A 16 -19.70 -20.60 -6.24
C GLY A 16 -18.48 -21.31 -5.68
N SER A 17 -17.89 -20.75 -4.63
CA SER A 17 -16.80 -21.37 -3.89
C SER A 17 -16.99 -21.26 -2.40
N SER A 18 -16.50 -22.26 -1.67
CA SER A 18 -16.37 -22.26 -0.22
C SER A 18 -14.92 -22.66 0.10
N GLU A 19 -14.27 -21.89 0.95
CA GLU A 19 -12.89 -22.06 1.32
C GLU A 19 -12.74 -21.95 2.83
N ALA A 20 -11.82 -22.73 3.41
CA ALA A 20 -11.37 -22.59 4.78
C ALA A 20 -9.84 -22.46 4.76
N SER A 21 -9.30 -21.41 5.36
CA SER A 21 -7.87 -21.21 5.55
C SER A 21 -7.49 -21.40 7.00
N TYR A 22 -6.33 -22.00 7.27
CA TYR A 22 -5.78 -22.18 8.59
C TYR A 22 -4.50 -21.36 8.73
N ASP A 23 -4.45 -20.51 9.76
CA ASP A 23 -3.26 -19.75 10.13
C ASP A 23 -2.48 -20.51 11.20
N GLN A 24 -1.21 -20.81 10.92
CA GLN A 24 -0.39 -21.65 11.81
C GLN A 24 0.05 -20.90 13.06
N ASN A 25 0.28 -19.59 12.97
CA ASN A 25 0.72 -18.77 14.11
C ASN A 25 -0.38 -18.64 15.16
N THR A 26 -1.57 -18.25 14.76
CA THR A 26 -2.72 -18.08 15.66
C THR A 26 -3.53 -19.36 15.88
N ARG A 27 -3.30 -20.42 15.10
CA ARG A 27 -4.07 -21.69 15.10
C ARG A 27 -5.56 -21.49 14.86
N GLN A 28 -5.92 -20.47 14.08
CA GLN A 28 -7.31 -20.12 13.74
C GLN A 28 -7.69 -20.61 12.35
N THR A 29 -8.95 -20.96 12.19
CA THR A 29 -9.53 -21.32 10.90
C THR A 29 -10.49 -20.23 10.44
N SER A 30 -10.32 -19.78 9.22
CA SER A 30 -11.00 -18.63 8.63
C SER A 30 -11.80 -19.02 7.39
N PRO A 31 -13.11 -18.76 7.34
CA PRO A 31 -13.96 -19.11 6.20
C PRO A 31 -13.98 -18.01 5.12
N LYS A 32 -14.22 -18.43 3.87
CA LYS A 32 -14.48 -17.57 2.74
C LYS A 32 -15.53 -18.19 1.83
N PHE A 33 -16.46 -17.37 1.35
CA PHE A 33 -17.48 -17.75 0.39
C PHE A 33 -17.52 -16.77 -0.77
N SER A 34 -17.73 -17.27 -1.98
CA SER A 34 -17.98 -16.40 -3.12
C SER A 34 -18.96 -17.05 -4.09
N GLY A 35 -19.66 -16.21 -4.83
CA GLY A 35 -20.58 -16.67 -5.86
C GLY A 35 -20.78 -15.60 -6.93
N ALA A 36 -21.05 -16.06 -8.14
CA ALA A 36 -21.44 -15.20 -9.25
C ALA A 36 -22.49 -15.89 -10.11
N ALA A 37 -23.38 -15.08 -10.64
CA ALA A 37 -24.39 -15.54 -11.59
C ALA A 37 -24.63 -14.47 -12.65
N SER A 38 -24.94 -14.89 -13.88
CA SER A 38 -25.34 -14.01 -14.95
C SER A 38 -26.32 -14.67 -15.89
N ASN A 39 -27.18 -13.87 -16.51
CA ASN A 39 -28.09 -14.34 -17.56
C ASN A 39 -28.40 -13.21 -18.54
N ARG A 40 -28.85 -13.59 -19.72
CA ARG A 40 -29.33 -12.69 -20.76
C ARG A 40 -30.84 -12.81 -20.91
N PHE A 41 -31.44 -11.69 -21.25
CA PHE A 41 -32.88 -11.55 -21.46
C PHE A 41 -33.13 -10.81 -22.78
N SER A 42 -34.25 -11.09 -23.38
CA SER A 42 -34.73 -10.35 -24.56
C SER A 42 -35.56 -9.15 -24.10
N LEU A 43 -35.20 -7.95 -24.54
CA LEU A 43 -35.91 -6.71 -24.24
C LEU A 43 -36.38 -6.07 -25.55
N GLY A 44 -37.69 -5.77 -25.64
CA GLY A 44 -38.33 -5.31 -26.89
C GLY A 44 -38.25 -6.40 -27.97
N ASP A 45 -37.89 -6.00 -29.18
CA ASP A 45 -37.76 -6.89 -30.35
C ASP A 45 -36.39 -7.58 -30.43
N GLY A 46 -35.47 -7.28 -29.52
CA GLY A 46 -34.11 -7.85 -29.50
C GLY A 46 -34.06 -9.20 -28.83
N VAL A 47 -33.18 -10.10 -29.28
CA VAL A 47 -32.94 -11.43 -28.71
C VAL A 47 -31.68 -11.41 -27.86
N ASP A 48 -31.78 -11.81 -26.58
CA ASP A 48 -30.65 -11.89 -25.63
C ASP A 48 -29.83 -10.58 -25.55
N ASN A 49 -30.50 -9.45 -25.70
CA ASN A 49 -29.88 -8.13 -25.80
C ASN A 49 -29.72 -7.37 -24.48
N PHE A 50 -30.30 -7.88 -23.38
CA PHE A 50 -30.17 -7.33 -22.04
C PHE A 50 -29.51 -8.35 -21.11
N GLY A 51 -28.41 -7.98 -20.50
CA GLY A 51 -27.62 -8.83 -19.61
C GLY A 51 -27.65 -8.34 -18.16
N VAL A 52 -27.77 -9.27 -17.22
CA VAL A 52 -27.64 -9.02 -15.79
C VAL A 52 -26.57 -9.96 -15.23
N ALA A 53 -25.61 -9.42 -14.51
CA ALA A 53 -24.57 -10.18 -13.85
C ALA A 53 -24.40 -9.70 -12.40
N ALA A 54 -24.34 -10.63 -11.45
CA ALA A 54 -24.14 -10.37 -10.04
C ALA A 54 -22.95 -11.19 -9.52
N ALA A 55 -22.17 -10.62 -8.63
CA ALA A 55 -21.11 -11.31 -7.90
C ALA A 55 -21.13 -10.87 -6.44
N LEU A 56 -20.91 -11.81 -5.53
CA LEU A 56 -20.82 -11.59 -4.09
C LEU A 56 -19.62 -12.36 -3.53
N SER A 57 -18.95 -11.79 -2.56
CA SER A 57 -17.91 -12.47 -1.79
C SER A 57 -17.94 -12.02 -0.34
N TRP A 58 -17.63 -12.94 0.56
CA TRP A 58 -17.42 -12.68 1.97
C TRP A 58 -16.29 -13.54 2.49
N GLN A 59 -15.43 -12.94 3.30
CA GLN A 59 -14.30 -13.60 3.95
C GLN A 59 -14.11 -13.03 5.34
N LYS A 60 -13.87 -13.90 6.30
CA LYS A 60 -13.28 -13.52 7.59
C LYS A 60 -11.89 -14.18 7.68
N ARG A 61 -10.89 -13.46 8.15
CA ARG A 61 -9.54 -13.96 8.37
C ARG A 61 -9.04 -13.52 9.75
N ASP A 62 -8.73 -14.51 10.58
CA ASP A 62 -8.11 -14.32 11.88
C ASP A 62 -6.65 -14.76 11.77
N PHE A 63 -5.71 -13.88 12.12
CA PHE A 63 -4.26 -14.13 12.01
C PHE A 63 -3.49 -13.24 12.99
N GLY A 64 -2.20 -13.48 13.17
CA GLY A 64 -1.34 -12.70 14.05
C GLY A 64 0.08 -12.61 13.54
N SER A 65 0.85 -11.75 14.19
CA SER A 65 2.25 -11.51 13.88
C SER A 65 3.00 -11.14 15.15
N ASP A 66 4.18 -11.73 15.32
CA ASP A 66 5.14 -11.40 16.38
C ASP A 66 6.31 -10.65 15.78
N ASN A 67 6.61 -9.46 16.29
CA ASN A 67 7.65 -8.60 15.75
C ASN A 67 8.64 -8.17 16.86
N VAL A 68 9.89 -7.93 16.46
CA VAL A 68 10.87 -7.16 17.21
C VAL A 68 11.26 -5.97 16.35
N GLU A 69 11.17 -4.77 16.89
CA GLU A 69 11.49 -3.53 16.20
C GLU A 69 12.56 -2.78 17.00
N THR A 70 13.57 -2.27 16.31
CA THR A 70 14.66 -1.48 16.91
C THR A 70 14.63 -0.03 16.42
N GLY A 71 13.84 0.28 15.37
CA GLY A 71 13.79 1.62 14.79
C GLY A 71 15.18 2.18 14.46
N GLY A 72 15.40 3.46 14.72
CA GLY A 72 16.68 4.16 14.59
C GLY A 72 17.60 4.05 15.80
N ALA A 73 17.33 3.16 16.76
CA ALA A 73 17.96 3.11 18.07
C ALA A 73 19.34 2.41 18.11
N TRP A 74 20.04 2.32 16.97
CA TRP A 74 21.39 1.78 16.91
C TRP A 74 22.44 2.88 16.89
N ASP A 75 23.52 2.70 17.69
CA ASP A 75 24.76 3.48 17.62
C ASP A 75 25.86 2.63 16.97
N PHE A 76 26.46 3.17 15.90
CA PHE A 76 27.52 2.52 15.12
C PHE A 76 28.90 3.17 15.29
N GLU A 77 29.03 4.23 16.10
CA GLU A 77 30.31 4.96 16.25
C GLU A 77 31.42 4.08 16.83
N GLN A 78 31.08 3.16 17.73
CA GLN A 78 32.03 2.25 18.39
C GLN A 78 31.61 0.77 18.27
N GLY A 79 31.01 0.39 17.16
CA GLY A 79 30.41 -0.92 16.92
C GLY A 79 28.89 -0.87 17.03
N ALA A 80 28.22 -1.97 16.69
CA ALA A 80 26.77 -2.00 16.76
C ALA A 80 26.30 -2.09 18.21
N LYS A 81 25.79 -1.01 18.76
CA LYS A 81 25.17 -0.92 20.08
C LYS A 81 23.71 -0.49 19.93
N LEU A 82 22.84 -1.10 20.71
CA LEU A 82 21.40 -0.84 20.67
C LEU A 82 20.98 -0.03 21.90
N GLN A 83 20.24 1.07 21.68
CA GLN A 83 19.67 1.89 22.74
C GLN A 83 18.30 1.40 23.17
N GLU A 84 17.45 1.02 22.21
CA GLU A 84 16.07 0.64 22.45
C GLU A 84 15.63 -0.49 21.52
N PHE A 85 14.72 -1.33 21.98
CA PHE A 85 13.94 -2.22 21.13
C PHE A 85 12.53 -2.43 21.67
N GLU A 86 11.62 -2.75 20.77
CA GLU A 86 10.22 -3.02 21.08
C GLU A 86 9.83 -4.42 20.61
N GLN A 87 9.19 -5.19 21.47
CA GLN A 87 8.51 -6.43 21.10
C GLN A 87 7.03 -6.12 20.86
N ARG A 88 6.46 -6.63 19.78
CA ARG A 88 5.05 -6.44 19.43
C ARG A 88 4.39 -7.78 19.12
N ASP A 89 3.21 -7.98 19.71
CA ASP A 89 2.29 -9.07 19.44
C ASP A 89 1.01 -8.49 18.82
N TYR A 90 0.64 -8.99 17.66
CA TYR A 90 -0.55 -8.59 16.93
C TYR A 90 -1.55 -9.73 16.86
N ALA A 91 -2.77 -9.48 17.31
CA ALA A 91 -3.94 -10.31 17.04
C ALA A 91 -4.91 -9.53 16.17
N ILE A 92 -5.17 -10.03 14.96
CA ILE A 92 -5.90 -9.32 13.92
C ILE A 92 -7.05 -10.18 13.41
N SER A 93 -8.24 -9.56 13.29
CA SER A 93 -9.41 -10.13 12.62
C SER A 93 -9.86 -9.22 11.50
N ARG A 94 -9.85 -9.74 10.27
CA ARG A 94 -10.25 -9.01 9.07
C ARG A 94 -11.48 -9.61 8.44
N GLU A 95 -12.53 -8.80 8.26
CA GLU A 95 -13.71 -9.18 7.52
C GLU A 95 -13.80 -8.39 6.21
N ARG A 96 -14.03 -9.10 5.12
CA ARG A 96 -14.26 -8.49 3.81
C ARG A 96 -15.57 -8.98 3.24
N ALA A 97 -16.42 -8.03 2.86
CA ALA A 97 -17.65 -8.31 2.12
C ALA A 97 -17.66 -7.43 0.88
N GLY A 98 -18.00 -8.00 -0.25
CA GLY A 98 -18.05 -7.23 -1.49
C GLY A 98 -18.97 -7.84 -2.51
N GLY A 99 -19.43 -7.02 -3.43
CA GLY A 99 -20.25 -7.47 -4.53
C GLY A 99 -20.50 -6.40 -5.57
N GLY A 100 -21.10 -6.81 -6.65
CA GLY A 100 -21.52 -5.92 -7.73
C GLY A 100 -22.72 -6.50 -8.47
N LEU A 101 -23.54 -5.59 -8.95
CA LEU A 101 -24.67 -5.88 -9.83
C LEU A 101 -24.46 -5.08 -11.12
N ASN A 102 -24.27 -5.78 -12.23
CA ASN A 102 -23.92 -5.19 -13.51
C ASN A 102 -25.03 -5.44 -14.52
N PHE A 103 -25.29 -4.42 -15.31
CA PHE A 103 -26.26 -4.46 -16.39
C PHE A 103 -25.56 -4.12 -17.70
N ASP A 104 -25.94 -4.81 -18.77
CA ASP A 104 -25.50 -4.58 -20.13
C ASP A 104 -26.73 -4.52 -21.04
N TYR A 105 -26.75 -3.58 -21.94
CA TYR A 105 -27.82 -3.46 -22.93
C TYR A 105 -27.27 -3.21 -24.32
N LYS A 106 -27.58 -4.10 -25.25
CA LYS A 106 -27.18 -4.04 -26.66
C LYS A 106 -28.44 -4.01 -27.53
N PRO A 107 -29.08 -2.83 -27.72
CA PRO A 107 -30.32 -2.74 -28.49
C PRO A 107 -30.14 -3.17 -29.94
N ASP A 108 -28.94 -2.99 -30.50
CA ASP A 108 -28.55 -3.32 -31.86
C ASP A 108 -27.03 -3.59 -31.93
N ASP A 109 -26.51 -3.96 -33.11
CA ASP A 109 -25.10 -4.27 -33.31
C ASP A 109 -24.19 -3.03 -33.24
N SER A 110 -24.77 -1.83 -33.30
CA SER A 110 -24.05 -0.55 -33.34
C SER A 110 -24.00 0.14 -31.97
N SER A 111 -24.75 -0.36 -30.99
CA SER A 111 -24.94 0.31 -29.69
C SER A 111 -24.72 -0.64 -28.52
N SER A 112 -23.98 -0.19 -27.51
CA SER A 112 -23.83 -0.89 -26.26
C SER A 112 -23.87 0.08 -25.08
N TYR A 113 -24.61 -0.27 -24.04
CA TYR A 113 -24.71 0.50 -22.81
C TYR A 113 -24.46 -0.41 -21.62
N TYR A 114 -23.92 0.14 -20.55
CA TYR A 114 -23.66 -0.62 -19.33
C TYR A 114 -23.83 0.23 -18.07
N LEU A 115 -24.24 -0.43 -17.00
CA LEU A 115 -24.12 0.06 -15.63
C LEU A 115 -23.26 -0.92 -14.85
N ARG A 116 -22.19 -0.44 -14.24
CA ARG A 116 -21.28 -1.21 -13.38
C ARG A 116 -21.43 -0.71 -11.96
N THR A 117 -21.65 -1.62 -11.02
CA THR A 117 -21.71 -1.27 -9.61
C THR A 117 -20.68 -2.08 -8.84
N LEU A 118 -20.13 -1.48 -7.82
CA LEU A 118 -19.24 -2.12 -6.85
C LEU A 118 -19.58 -1.62 -5.46
N TYR A 119 -19.72 -2.55 -4.54
CA TYR A 119 -19.69 -2.31 -3.11
C TYR A 119 -18.61 -3.19 -2.49
N SER A 120 -17.76 -2.61 -1.66
CA SER A 120 -16.76 -3.34 -0.89
C SER A 120 -16.70 -2.77 0.52
N ARG A 121 -16.73 -3.65 1.51
CA ARG A 121 -16.53 -3.32 2.91
C ARG A 121 -15.36 -4.15 3.44
N TYR A 122 -14.46 -3.49 4.11
CA TYR A 122 -13.35 -4.07 4.83
C TYR A 122 -13.42 -3.62 6.28
N LYS A 123 -13.46 -4.57 7.21
CA LYS A 123 -13.43 -4.30 8.64
C LYS A 123 -12.18 -4.95 9.21
N ASP A 124 -11.36 -4.15 9.88
CA ASP A 124 -10.17 -4.57 10.60
C ASP A 124 -10.37 -4.38 12.09
N SER A 125 -10.07 -5.41 12.87
CA SER A 125 -10.07 -5.36 14.33
C SER A 125 -8.70 -5.84 14.79
N GLU A 126 -7.91 -4.91 15.34
CA GLU A 126 -6.54 -5.13 15.76
C GLU A 126 -6.41 -4.99 17.27
N THR A 127 -5.71 -5.91 17.88
CA THR A 127 -5.16 -5.76 19.24
C THR A 127 -3.65 -5.94 19.15
N ARG A 128 -2.89 -4.91 19.53
CA ARG A 128 -1.45 -4.94 19.61
C ARG A 128 -1.02 -4.74 21.06
N ASN A 129 -0.34 -5.72 21.63
CA ASN A 129 0.43 -5.53 22.86
C ASN A 129 1.87 -5.23 22.46
N SER A 130 2.51 -4.27 23.11
CA SER A 130 3.92 -4.00 22.92
C SER A 130 4.64 -3.81 24.26
N THR A 131 5.96 -4.08 24.23
CA THR A 131 6.86 -3.77 25.34
C THR A 131 8.08 -3.08 24.77
N SER A 132 8.35 -1.86 25.23
CA SER A 132 9.56 -1.11 24.91
C SER A 132 10.56 -1.25 26.05
N ILE A 133 11.83 -1.41 25.69
CA ILE A 133 12.96 -1.54 26.60
C ILE A 133 14.04 -0.60 26.10
N GLU A 134 14.33 0.43 26.91
CA GLU A 134 15.31 1.45 26.62
C GLU A 134 16.47 1.34 27.61
N PHE A 135 17.68 1.07 27.12
CA PHE A 135 18.87 0.95 27.92
C PHE A 135 19.39 2.31 28.36
N ALA A 136 19.84 2.44 29.61
CA ALA A 136 20.41 3.68 30.11
C ALA A 136 21.61 4.18 29.27
N ASP A 137 22.42 3.23 28.78
CA ASP A 137 23.49 3.44 27.79
C ASP A 137 23.34 2.43 26.67
N PRO A 138 23.70 2.75 25.40
CA PRO A 138 23.66 1.79 24.30
C PRO A 138 24.52 0.57 24.58
N LEU A 139 23.96 -0.64 24.46
CA LEU A 139 24.62 -1.92 24.76
C LEU A 139 24.97 -2.70 23.49
N ALA A 140 26.12 -3.35 23.48
CA ALA A 140 26.44 -4.37 22.50
C ALA A 140 25.74 -5.70 22.83
N ALA A 141 25.55 -6.56 21.83
CA ALA A 141 24.95 -7.87 22.05
C ALA A 141 25.77 -8.69 23.10
N GLY A 142 25.09 -9.17 24.13
CA GLY A 142 25.68 -9.89 25.24
C GLY A 142 26.10 -9.02 26.44
N GLU A 143 26.14 -7.70 26.29
CA GLU A 143 26.32 -6.76 27.41
C GLU A 143 25.06 -6.65 28.27
N ARG A 144 25.22 -6.15 29.50
CA ARG A 144 24.16 -5.95 30.49
C ARG A 144 24.25 -4.57 31.10
N GLY A 145 23.09 -3.95 31.33
CA GLY A 145 22.97 -2.66 31.98
C GLY A 145 21.59 -2.48 32.61
N ASP A 146 21.34 -1.29 33.05
CA ASP A 146 20.02 -0.85 33.51
C ASP A 146 19.17 -0.43 32.31
N ALA A 147 17.85 -0.65 32.40
CA ALA A 147 16.90 -0.28 31.37
C ALA A 147 15.60 0.24 31.96
N GLU A 148 15.05 1.26 31.36
CA GLU A 148 13.65 1.62 31.51
C GLU A 148 12.78 0.71 30.64
N ALA A 149 11.53 0.52 31.04
CA ALA A 149 10.61 -0.29 30.27
C ALA A 149 9.18 0.27 30.31
N SER A 150 8.48 0.08 29.22
CA SER A 150 7.05 0.37 29.14
C SER A 150 6.28 -0.79 28.50
N ARG A 151 4.99 -0.86 28.79
CA ARG A 151 4.04 -1.78 28.15
C ARG A 151 2.89 -0.98 27.60
N LYS A 152 2.49 -1.29 26.36
CA LYS A 152 1.46 -0.52 25.66
C LYS A 152 0.42 -1.45 25.03
N LEU A 153 -0.84 -1.06 25.11
CA LEU A 153 -1.93 -1.65 24.36
C LEU A 153 -2.43 -0.67 23.31
N LYS A 154 -2.57 -1.12 22.06
CA LYS A 154 -3.43 -0.51 21.04
C LYS A 154 -4.57 -1.47 20.73
N GLN A 155 -5.80 -0.98 20.73
CA GLN A 155 -6.95 -1.77 20.35
C GLN A 155 -7.87 -0.94 19.46
N ARG A 156 -7.84 -1.22 18.16
CA ARG A 156 -8.56 -0.46 17.13
C ARG A 156 -9.55 -1.33 16.39
N GLU A 157 -10.66 -0.74 16.01
CA GLU A 157 -11.57 -1.24 14.99
C GLU A 157 -11.67 -0.19 13.89
N GLU A 158 -11.55 -0.59 12.64
CA GLU A 158 -11.61 0.27 11.47
C GLU A 158 -12.51 -0.37 10.42
N THR A 159 -13.39 0.42 9.83
CA THR A 159 -14.26 -0.02 8.74
C THR A 159 -14.01 0.87 7.52
N GLN A 160 -13.56 0.27 6.43
CA GLN A 160 -13.42 0.94 5.15
C GLN A 160 -14.52 0.48 4.20
N GLU A 161 -15.19 1.42 3.52
CA GLU A 161 -16.21 1.13 2.53
C GLU A 161 -15.87 1.81 1.20
N ILE A 162 -16.12 1.10 0.10
CA ILE A 162 -16.01 1.64 -1.26
C ILE A 162 -17.31 1.37 -1.99
N GLN A 163 -17.88 2.43 -2.56
CA GLN A 163 -19.03 2.37 -3.44
C GLN A 163 -18.64 3.01 -4.78
N SER A 164 -18.95 2.33 -5.88
CA SER A 164 -18.69 2.84 -7.22
C SER A 164 -19.83 2.51 -8.16
N TYR A 165 -20.27 3.50 -8.91
CA TYR A 165 -21.32 3.40 -9.91
C TYR A 165 -20.82 4.03 -11.20
N VAL A 166 -20.77 3.25 -12.27
CA VAL A 166 -20.28 3.70 -13.58
C VAL A 166 -21.32 3.37 -14.64
N PHE A 167 -21.91 4.39 -15.21
CA PHE A 167 -22.77 4.27 -16.39
C PHE A 167 -22.02 4.71 -17.62
N GLY A 168 -22.09 3.93 -18.68
CA GLY A 168 -21.43 4.26 -19.94
C GLY A 168 -22.04 3.55 -21.13
N GLY A 169 -21.53 3.90 -22.30
CA GLY A 169 -21.96 3.27 -23.53
C GLY A 169 -21.13 3.73 -24.71
N GLU A 170 -21.35 3.02 -25.80
CA GLU A 170 -20.73 3.27 -27.08
C GLU A 170 -21.79 3.13 -28.18
N ARG A 171 -21.70 3.99 -29.20
CA ARG A 171 -22.52 3.93 -30.39
C ARG A 171 -21.72 4.22 -31.65
N GLN A 172 -21.85 3.31 -32.62
CA GLN A 172 -21.28 3.48 -33.95
C GLN A 172 -22.24 4.26 -34.84
N LEU A 173 -21.74 5.31 -35.47
CA LEU A 173 -22.46 6.23 -36.33
C LEU A 173 -21.75 6.32 -37.70
N GLY A 174 -21.92 5.29 -38.52
CA GLY A 174 -21.15 5.14 -39.76
C GLY A 174 -19.66 4.89 -39.48
N LEU A 175 -18.79 5.78 -39.93
CA LEU A 175 -17.34 5.74 -39.65
C LEU A 175 -16.96 6.32 -38.29
N TRP A 176 -17.90 6.85 -37.53
CA TRP A 176 -17.67 7.44 -36.24
C TRP A 176 -18.12 6.51 -35.11
N THR A 177 -17.34 6.47 -34.03
CA THR A 177 -17.70 5.79 -32.78
C THR A 177 -17.72 6.83 -31.66
N LEU A 178 -18.91 7.04 -31.09
CA LEU A 178 -19.11 7.88 -29.91
C LEU A 178 -19.13 6.98 -28.68
N SER A 179 -18.26 7.25 -27.70
CA SER A 179 -18.29 6.60 -26.41
C SER A 179 -18.33 7.61 -25.26
N GLY A 180 -19.07 7.27 -24.21
CA GLY A 180 -19.23 8.14 -23.05
C GLY A 180 -19.34 7.34 -21.76
N GLN A 181 -18.90 7.96 -20.66
CA GLN A 181 -18.94 7.36 -19.36
C GLN A 181 -19.10 8.43 -18.29
N THR A 182 -19.97 8.19 -17.33
CA THR A 182 -20.04 8.98 -16.09
C THR A 182 -19.86 8.05 -14.89
N GLY A 183 -19.15 8.50 -13.88
CA GLY A 183 -18.86 7.73 -12.68
C GLY A 183 -19.10 8.56 -11.43
N TYR A 184 -19.54 7.85 -10.39
CA TYR A 184 -19.57 8.30 -9.02
C TYR A 184 -18.91 7.25 -8.16
N SER A 185 -17.94 7.65 -7.33
CA SER A 185 -17.37 6.79 -6.32
C SER A 185 -17.28 7.52 -4.98
N ARG A 186 -17.46 6.75 -3.91
CA ARG A 186 -17.22 7.18 -2.54
C ARG A 186 -16.44 6.10 -1.82
N SER A 187 -15.36 6.49 -1.19
CA SER A 187 -14.68 5.69 -0.17
C SER A 187 -14.80 6.38 1.19
N SER A 188 -14.90 5.59 2.24
CA SER A 188 -14.91 6.09 3.60
C SER A 188 -14.12 5.14 4.49
N GLU A 189 -13.51 5.71 5.52
CA GLU A 189 -12.90 5.02 6.63
C GLU A 189 -13.55 5.55 7.91
N ASP A 190 -14.03 4.64 8.74
CA ASP A 190 -14.62 4.94 10.04
C ASP A 190 -13.89 4.12 11.11
N SER A 191 -13.19 4.80 11.99
CA SER A 191 -12.57 4.25 13.19
C SER A 191 -13.32 4.78 14.39
N PRO A 192 -14.30 4.03 14.92
CA PRO A 192 -15.03 4.44 16.12
C PRO A 192 -14.07 4.58 17.30
N ALA A 193 -14.50 5.32 18.32
CA ALA A 193 -13.69 5.62 19.49
C ALA A 193 -12.97 4.38 20.05
N HIS A 194 -11.64 4.42 20.12
CA HIS A 194 -10.78 3.27 20.38
C HIS A 194 -9.55 3.64 21.22
N ILE A 195 -8.87 2.63 21.76
CA ILE A 195 -7.57 2.80 22.45
C ILE A 195 -6.48 2.91 21.38
N ALA A 196 -5.99 4.13 21.12
CA ALA A 196 -4.81 4.38 20.27
C ALA A 196 -3.52 4.02 21.01
N GLY A 197 -3.51 4.20 22.34
CA GLY A 197 -2.45 3.78 23.23
C GLY A 197 -2.88 3.74 24.69
N ALA A 198 -2.62 2.64 25.41
CA ALA A 198 -2.68 2.63 26.88
C ALA A 198 -1.31 2.22 27.37
N THR A 199 -0.57 3.17 27.95
CA THR A 199 0.83 3.03 28.29
C THR A 199 1.01 2.85 29.80
N PHE A 200 1.71 1.77 30.17
CA PHE A 200 2.15 1.50 31.54
C PHE A 200 3.67 1.65 31.58
N LYS A 201 4.18 2.49 32.47
CA LYS A 201 5.61 2.69 32.72
C LYS A 201 6.10 1.81 33.86
N GLY A 202 7.33 1.36 33.76
CA GLY A 202 8.03 0.67 34.86
C GLY A 202 8.22 1.62 36.04
N ASN A 203 8.01 1.09 37.26
CA ASN A 203 8.11 1.87 38.50
C ASN A 203 9.57 2.13 38.91
N SER A 204 10.52 1.44 38.31
CA SER A 204 11.97 1.56 38.49
C SER A 204 12.70 0.95 37.33
N ASP A 205 14.00 1.23 37.24
CA ASP A 205 14.88 0.61 36.25
C ASP A 205 14.98 -0.91 36.49
N PHE A 206 15.09 -1.62 35.37
CA PHE A 206 15.30 -3.07 35.33
C PHE A 206 16.79 -3.34 35.11
N SER A 207 17.52 -3.64 36.20
CA SER A 207 18.92 -3.99 36.12
C SER A 207 19.17 -5.37 35.49
N ASP A 208 20.42 -5.64 35.06
CA ASP A 208 20.81 -6.88 34.37
C ASP A 208 20.02 -7.11 33.06
N SER A 209 19.64 -6.02 32.40
CA SER A 209 18.94 -6.03 31.13
C SER A 209 19.92 -5.96 29.97
N GLY A 210 19.59 -6.58 28.84
CA GLY A 210 20.37 -6.56 27.60
C GLY A 210 19.72 -7.41 26.54
N PHE A 211 20.48 -7.73 25.50
CA PHE A 211 20.01 -8.55 24.40
C PHE A 211 21.14 -9.42 23.83
N TYR A 212 20.78 -10.35 22.96
CA TYR A 212 21.72 -11.11 22.14
C TYR A 212 21.22 -11.13 20.69
N ASP A 213 22.12 -11.39 19.73
CA ASP A 213 21.85 -11.43 18.30
C ASP A 213 21.55 -10.04 17.69
N ASN A 214 22.56 -9.41 17.08
CA ASN A 214 22.41 -8.12 16.40
C ASN A 214 21.44 -8.17 15.22
N GLY A 215 21.36 -9.31 14.52
CA GLY A 215 20.50 -9.46 13.36
C GLY A 215 19.02 -9.64 13.73
N LYS A 216 18.75 -10.28 14.87
CA LYS A 216 17.40 -10.52 15.42
C LYS A 216 17.42 -10.32 16.94
N PRO A 217 17.43 -9.08 17.42
CA PRO A 217 17.58 -8.80 18.85
C PRO A 217 16.59 -9.59 19.73
N ARG A 218 17.11 -10.31 20.70
CA ARG A 218 16.36 -11.10 21.66
C ARG A 218 16.62 -10.56 23.06
N PRO A 219 15.58 -10.11 23.78
CA PRO A 219 15.78 -9.55 25.11
C PRO A 219 16.22 -10.59 26.12
N VAL A 220 17.07 -10.15 27.01
CA VAL A 220 17.36 -10.86 28.28
C VAL A 220 17.20 -9.86 29.40
N ILE A 221 16.12 -10.00 30.16
CA ILE A 221 15.69 -9.01 31.13
C ILE A 221 15.40 -9.71 32.46
N GLY A 222 15.70 -9.03 33.56
CA GLY A 222 15.49 -9.53 34.91
C GLY A 222 14.04 -9.94 35.21
N ALA A 223 13.83 -10.84 36.16
CA ALA A 223 12.51 -11.41 36.47
C ALA A 223 11.45 -10.35 36.83
N GLY A 224 11.86 -9.22 37.42
CA GLY A 224 10.99 -8.12 37.78
C GLY A 224 10.24 -7.49 36.61
N PHE A 225 10.81 -7.53 35.42
CA PHE A 225 10.14 -7.05 34.19
C PHE A 225 8.84 -7.80 33.87
N TYR A 226 8.74 -9.06 34.30
CA TYR A 226 7.57 -9.91 34.02
C TYR A 226 6.52 -9.87 35.13
N ASP A 227 6.79 -9.15 36.24
CA ASP A 227 5.84 -8.92 37.31
C ASP A 227 4.97 -7.68 37.00
N PRO A 228 3.66 -7.85 36.80
CA PRO A 228 2.77 -6.73 36.50
C PRO A 228 2.73 -5.68 37.63
N ALA A 229 3.11 -6.05 38.86
CA ALA A 229 3.19 -5.13 40.01
C ALA A 229 4.23 -4.00 39.81
N ASN A 230 5.17 -4.18 38.89
CA ASN A 230 6.23 -3.20 38.63
C ASN A 230 5.89 -2.18 37.54
N PHE A 231 4.64 -2.15 37.09
CA PHE A 231 4.18 -1.20 36.07
C PHE A 231 2.93 -0.46 36.50
N THR A 232 2.89 0.86 36.27
CA THR A 232 1.76 1.74 36.59
C THR A 232 1.25 2.42 35.33
N LEU A 233 -0.07 2.57 35.20
CA LEU A 233 -0.70 3.26 34.08
C LEU A 233 -0.29 4.74 34.08
N ASP A 234 0.36 5.16 33.00
CA ASP A 234 0.83 6.53 32.77
C ASP A 234 -0.22 7.33 32.01
N LYS A 235 -0.65 6.81 30.83
CA LYS A 235 -1.64 7.52 29.99
C LYS A 235 -2.49 6.57 29.15
N VAL A 236 -3.63 7.09 28.71
CA VAL A 236 -4.49 6.46 27.69
C VAL A 236 -4.79 7.46 26.61
N ASP A 237 -4.30 7.19 25.41
CA ASP A 237 -4.63 7.89 24.17
C ASP A 237 -5.90 7.26 23.59
N TRP A 238 -6.93 8.04 23.38
CA TRP A 238 -8.25 7.64 22.91
C TRP A 238 -8.65 8.44 21.69
N GLU A 239 -8.96 7.80 20.59
CA GLU A 239 -9.18 8.46 19.30
C GLU A 239 -10.44 7.96 18.61
N LYS A 240 -11.01 8.82 17.79
CA LYS A 240 -12.07 8.52 16.83
C LYS A 240 -11.74 9.24 15.53
N GLN A 241 -11.84 8.53 14.39
CA GLN A 241 -11.54 9.12 13.09
C GLN A 241 -12.60 8.77 12.06
N ASN A 242 -12.92 9.74 11.22
CA ASN A 242 -13.75 9.53 10.03
C ASN A 242 -13.11 10.21 8.83
N THR A 243 -12.87 9.45 7.77
CA THR A 243 -12.36 9.97 6.49
C THR A 243 -13.34 9.65 5.39
N THR A 244 -13.65 10.60 4.53
CA THR A 244 -14.44 10.37 3.31
C THR A 244 -13.73 10.94 2.09
N ASP A 245 -13.83 10.23 0.97
CA ASP A 245 -13.27 10.63 -0.33
C ASP A 245 -14.31 10.34 -1.41
N THR A 246 -14.73 11.38 -2.12
CA THR A 246 -15.80 11.29 -3.13
C THR A 246 -15.29 11.80 -4.48
N GLU A 247 -15.42 11.01 -5.53
CA GLU A 247 -15.11 11.41 -6.91
C GLU A 247 -16.34 11.34 -7.81
N LYS A 248 -16.53 12.37 -8.63
CA LYS A 248 -17.49 12.41 -9.76
C LYS A 248 -16.73 12.67 -11.02
N ASN A 249 -16.99 11.88 -12.07
CA ASN A 249 -16.31 12.08 -13.34
C ASN A 249 -17.26 11.92 -14.53
N LEU A 250 -16.89 12.57 -15.63
CA LEU A 250 -17.51 12.45 -16.95
C LEU A 250 -16.41 12.38 -18.01
N ARG A 251 -16.54 11.44 -18.93
CA ARG A 251 -15.67 11.27 -20.09
C ARG A 251 -16.51 11.12 -21.34
N LEU A 252 -16.10 11.80 -22.41
CA LEU A 252 -16.67 11.67 -23.75
C LEU A 252 -15.53 11.53 -24.76
N ASP A 253 -15.66 10.55 -25.65
CA ASP A 253 -14.68 10.26 -26.70
C ASP A 253 -15.39 10.13 -28.05
N LEU A 254 -14.74 10.61 -29.12
CA LEU A 254 -15.16 10.42 -30.48
C LEU A 254 -14.00 9.87 -31.30
N ALA A 255 -14.21 8.71 -31.92
CA ALA A 255 -13.25 8.07 -32.81
C ALA A 255 -13.77 8.01 -34.23
N ARG A 256 -12.89 8.04 -35.22
CA ARG A 256 -13.22 7.88 -36.63
C ARG A 256 -12.20 7.00 -37.30
N ASP A 257 -12.70 5.94 -37.93
CA ASP A 257 -11.92 5.14 -38.85
C ASP A 257 -11.80 5.81 -40.20
N TYR A 258 -10.62 5.78 -40.81
CA TYR A 258 -10.37 6.35 -42.13
C TYR A 258 -9.25 5.57 -42.86
N ASP A 259 -9.14 5.80 -44.14
CA ASP A 259 -8.07 5.26 -44.97
C ASP A 259 -7.04 6.35 -45.27
N LEU A 260 -5.77 6.02 -45.07
CA LEU A 260 -4.66 6.90 -45.42
C LEU A 260 -3.83 6.23 -46.51
N SER A 261 -4.15 6.53 -47.77
CA SER A 261 -3.43 5.99 -48.93
C SER A 261 -3.41 4.46 -49.02
N GLY A 262 -4.51 3.81 -48.63
CA GLY A 262 -4.65 2.34 -48.61
C GLY A 262 -4.33 1.69 -47.26
N TYR A 263 -3.96 2.48 -46.24
CA TYR A 263 -3.65 2.00 -44.90
C TYR A 263 -4.76 2.33 -43.91
N ALA A 264 -5.09 1.36 -43.04
CA ALA A 264 -6.10 1.56 -42.02
C ALA A 264 -5.61 2.52 -40.94
N ALA A 265 -6.43 3.52 -40.64
CA ALA A 265 -6.12 4.49 -39.63
C ALA A 265 -7.36 4.84 -38.79
N GLN A 266 -7.13 5.24 -37.54
CA GLN A 266 -8.16 5.74 -36.63
C GLN A 266 -7.68 7.00 -35.94
N PHE A 267 -8.50 8.04 -36.05
CA PHE A 267 -8.34 9.27 -35.28
C PHE A 267 -9.30 9.25 -34.08
N LYS A 268 -8.82 9.60 -32.90
CA LYS A 268 -9.63 9.64 -31.68
C LYS A 268 -9.30 10.90 -30.86
N PHE A 269 -10.33 11.57 -30.39
CA PHE A 269 -10.20 12.68 -29.45
C PHE A 269 -11.29 12.61 -28.38
N GLY A 270 -11.03 13.23 -27.25
CA GLY A 270 -11.98 13.21 -26.15
C GLY A 270 -11.60 14.14 -25.01
N GLY A 271 -12.47 14.19 -24.02
CA GLY A 271 -12.29 14.95 -22.81
C GLY A 271 -12.76 14.20 -21.56
N LYS A 272 -12.14 14.52 -20.45
CA LYS A 272 -12.52 14.03 -19.11
C LYS A 272 -12.55 15.20 -18.13
N VAL A 273 -13.58 15.22 -17.30
CA VAL A 273 -13.63 16.07 -16.11
C VAL A 273 -13.76 15.16 -14.89
N SER A 274 -13.01 15.46 -13.83
CA SER A 274 -13.05 14.76 -12.55
C SER A 274 -13.08 15.78 -11.42
N ARG A 275 -13.91 15.53 -10.42
CA ARG A 275 -14.09 16.37 -9.22
C ARG A 275 -13.98 15.46 -8.01
N ARG A 276 -12.95 15.67 -7.21
CA ARG A 276 -12.65 14.86 -6.03
C ARG A 276 -12.58 15.72 -4.79
N ASN A 277 -13.23 15.24 -3.72
CA ASN A 277 -13.19 15.88 -2.40
C ASN A 277 -12.84 14.84 -1.36
N LYS A 278 -11.85 15.15 -0.52
CA LYS A 278 -11.48 14.36 0.66
C LYS A 278 -11.65 15.22 1.91
N ASP A 279 -12.26 14.62 2.92
CA ASP A 279 -12.52 15.20 4.24
C ASP A 279 -11.97 14.23 5.29
N ASN A 280 -11.18 14.72 6.23
CA ASN A 280 -10.65 13.97 7.36
C ASN A 280 -11.03 14.68 8.64
N ASP A 281 -11.56 13.94 9.61
CA ASP A 281 -12.05 14.41 10.91
C ASP A 281 -11.52 13.46 11.98
N LEU A 282 -10.64 13.97 12.86
CA LEU A 282 -10.03 13.25 13.97
C LEU A 282 -10.42 13.90 15.29
N GLU A 283 -10.88 13.12 16.23
CA GLU A 283 -11.15 13.51 17.59
C GLU A 283 -10.25 12.70 18.54
N ALA A 284 -9.44 13.39 19.35
CA ALA A 284 -8.47 12.80 20.27
C ALA A 284 -8.71 13.22 21.73
N TRP A 285 -8.38 12.32 22.63
CA TRP A 285 -8.40 12.54 24.09
C TRP A 285 -7.19 11.87 24.72
N VAL A 286 -6.52 12.58 25.64
CA VAL A 286 -5.37 12.05 26.40
C VAL A 286 -5.71 12.03 27.88
N TYR A 287 -6.01 10.83 28.39
CA TYR A 287 -6.21 10.61 29.83
C TYR A 287 -4.85 10.39 30.48
N LYS A 288 -4.44 11.29 31.34
CA LYS A 288 -3.18 11.27 32.06
C LYS A 288 -3.33 11.91 33.45
N ASP A 289 -2.24 12.00 34.23
CA ASP A 289 -2.22 12.65 35.54
C ASP A 289 -3.28 12.08 36.51
N PHE A 290 -3.41 10.72 36.50
CA PHE A 290 -4.42 10.00 37.25
C PHE A 290 -4.33 10.19 38.77
N ASP A 291 -3.15 10.50 39.30
CA ASP A 291 -2.91 10.83 40.70
C ASP A 291 -3.69 12.11 41.12
N THR A 292 -3.74 13.11 40.27
CA THR A 292 -4.52 14.35 40.48
C THR A 292 -6.02 14.10 40.50
N LEU A 293 -6.48 12.98 39.90
CA LEU A 293 -7.86 12.51 39.91
C LEU A 293 -8.19 11.65 41.15
N GLY A 294 -7.19 11.42 42.02
CA GLY A 294 -7.34 10.68 43.27
C GLY A 294 -7.12 9.15 43.12
N PHE A 295 -6.58 8.69 42.00
CA PHE A 295 -6.17 7.30 41.86
C PHE A 295 -4.83 7.04 42.56
N THR A 296 -4.68 5.88 43.18
CA THR A 296 -3.43 5.43 43.77
C THR A 296 -2.68 4.52 42.79
N ASP A 297 -1.34 4.40 42.94
CA ASP A 297 -0.52 3.49 42.13
C ASP A 297 -1.03 2.04 42.19
N GLN A 298 -1.57 1.61 43.33
CA GLN A 298 -2.15 0.29 43.48
C GLN A 298 -3.40 0.08 42.58
N GLN A 299 -4.22 1.13 42.40
CA GLN A 299 -5.39 1.09 41.52
C GLN A 299 -5.00 1.15 40.06
N LEU A 300 -3.88 1.79 39.73
CA LEU A 300 -3.33 1.96 38.37
C LEU A 300 -2.32 0.89 38.00
N ASN A 301 -2.02 -0.02 38.90
CA ASN A 301 -1.05 -1.10 38.68
C ASN A 301 -1.51 -2.06 37.58
N LEU A 302 -0.59 -2.46 36.69
CA LEU A 302 -0.88 -3.36 35.56
C LEU A 302 -1.57 -4.66 35.98
N GLY A 303 -1.34 -5.13 37.21
CA GLY A 303 -2.02 -6.30 37.80
C GLY A 303 -3.56 -6.17 37.77
N GLN A 304 -4.11 -4.94 37.84
CA GLN A 304 -5.55 -4.68 37.75
C GLN A 304 -6.07 -4.75 36.31
N PHE A 305 -5.20 -4.62 35.31
CA PHE A 305 -5.52 -4.53 33.87
C PHE A 305 -4.98 -5.71 33.06
N GLN A 306 -4.40 -6.72 33.68
CA GLN A 306 -3.77 -7.83 32.95
C GLN A 306 -4.80 -8.78 32.31
N LYS A 307 -4.44 -9.37 31.16
CA LYS A 307 -5.20 -10.37 30.40
C LYS A 307 -4.42 -11.68 30.22
N GLY A 308 -3.72 -12.15 31.26
CA GLY A 308 -2.86 -13.32 31.12
C GLY A 308 -1.57 -13.04 30.33
N ASN A 309 -0.74 -14.07 30.11
CA ASN A 309 0.48 -13.93 29.32
C ASN A 309 0.19 -13.98 27.84
N VAL A 310 0.94 -13.16 27.07
CA VAL A 310 0.95 -13.18 25.61
C VAL A 310 1.70 -14.41 25.12
N ASP A 311 1.12 -15.14 24.15
CA ASP A 311 1.77 -16.25 23.44
C ASP A 311 2.64 -15.64 22.32
N TYR A 312 3.94 -15.51 22.57
CA TYR A 312 4.87 -14.79 21.73
C TYR A 312 6.02 -15.69 21.28
N SER A 313 6.20 -15.87 19.97
CA SER A 313 7.14 -16.83 19.40
C SER A 313 8.60 -16.38 19.44
N LEU A 314 8.85 -15.06 19.58
CA LEU A 314 10.19 -14.49 19.50
C LEU A 314 10.86 -14.28 20.88
N GLY A 315 10.39 -14.97 21.92
CA GLY A 315 10.93 -14.93 23.27
C GLY A 315 9.85 -14.83 24.35
N ARG A 316 10.22 -14.41 25.55
CA ARG A 316 9.26 -14.18 26.64
C ARG A 316 8.73 -12.75 26.52
N PHE A 317 7.39 -12.59 26.53
CA PHE A 317 6.74 -11.27 26.45
C PHE A 317 6.22 -10.80 27.83
N GLY A 318 5.48 -11.65 28.52
CA GLY A 318 4.85 -11.34 29.81
C GLY A 318 3.35 -11.09 29.69
N PRO A 319 2.73 -10.40 30.67
CA PRO A 319 1.29 -10.18 30.69
C PRO A 319 0.83 -9.24 29.58
N GLY A 320 -0.29 -9.58 28.94
CA GLY A 320 -1.03 -8.70 28.06
C GLY A 320 -1.93 -7.75 28.84
N ILE A 321 -2.41 -6.70 28.18
CA ILE A 321 -3.26 -5.67 28.76
C ILE A 321 -4.72 -5.88 28.34
N SER A 322 -5.65 -5.72 29.28
CA SER A 322 -7.09 -5.81 29.05
C SER A 322 -7.68 -4.48 28.56
N GLY A 323 -8.00 -4.37 27.27
CA GLY A 323 -8.69 -3.19 26.74
C GLY A 323 -10.06 -2.94 27.39
N GLY A 324 -10.75 -4.00 27.85
CA GLY A 324 -12.00 -3.87 28.60
C GLY A 324 -11.83 -3.16 29.94
N ALA A 325 -10.77 -3.49 30.69
CA ALA A 325 -10.47 -2.83 31.95
C ALA A 325 -10.06 -1.36 31.76
N ILE A 326 -9.28 -1.06 30.71
CA ILE A 326 -8.95 0.34 30.34
C ILE A 326 -10.22 1.13 29.99
N LYS A 327 -11.08 0.58 29.13
CA LYS A 327 -12.36 1.22 28.76
C LYS A 327 -13.27 1.47 29.96
N GLN A 328 -13.28 0.56 30.92
CA GLN A 328 -14.05 0.72 32.18
C GLN A 328 -13.50 1.85 33.03
N LEU A 329 -12.16 1.97 33.14
CA LEU A 329 -11.52 3.06 33.89
C LEU A 329 -11.88 4.42 33.30
N ILE A 330 -11.55 4.63 32.01
CA ILE A 330 -11.79 5.95 31.37
C ILE A 330 -13.27 6.28 31.20
N GLY A 331 -14.15 5.26 31.06
CA GLY A 331 -15.60 5.44 30.98
C GLY A 331 -16.23 6.00 32.27
N GLY A 332 -15.52 5.94 33.41
CA GLY A 332 -15.92 6.58 34.67
C GLY A 332 -15.49 8.04 34.79
N LEU A 333 -14.69 8.56 33.84
CA LEU A 333 -14.14 9.92 33.86
C LEU A 333 -14.93 10.87 32.96
N ASN A 334 -14.81 12.19 33.24
CA ASN A 334 -15.39 13.23 32.38
C ASN A 334 -14.53 13.39 31.11
N GLN A 335 -14.91 12.75 30.03
CA GLN A 335 -14.17 12.74 28.75
C GLN A 335 -13.82 14.16 28.25
N ALA A 336 -14.71 15.14 28.42
CA ALA A 336 -14.48 16.51 27.94
C ALA A 336 -13.27 17.19 28.60
N ALA A 337 -12.84 16.73 29.78
CA ALA A 337 -11.68 17.30 30.48
C ALA A 337 -10.33 16.83 29.91
N PHE A 338 -10.36 15.81 29.05
CA PHE A 338 -9.17 15.16 28.46
C PHE A 338 -9.09 15.34 26.94
N TYR A 339 -9.95 16.21 26.39
CA TYR A 339 -9.96 16.49 24.95
C TYR A 339 -8.65 17.14 24.54
N ASP A 340 -8.00 16.54 23.54
CA ASP A 340 -6.78 17.08 22.91
C ASP A 340 -7.18 17.90 21.68
N GLU A 341 -7.32 19.22 21.89
CA GLU A 341 -7.74 20.13 20.83
C GLU A 341 -6.67 20.27 19.75
N GLU A 342 -5.39 20.15 20.10
CA GLU A 342 -4.29 20.28 19.16
C GLU A 342 -4.26 19.11 18.20
N GLU A 343 -4.15 17.88 18.72
CA GLU A 343 -4.15 16.66 17.92
C GLU A 343 -5.41 16.55 17.05
N SER A 344 -6.57 16.89 17.60
CA SER A 344 -7.84 16.85 16.86
C SER A 344 -7.83 17.82 15.68
N ARG A 345 -7.53 19.11 15.92
CA ARG A 345 -7.69 20.16 14.91
C ARG A 345 -6.62 20.16 13.83
N VAL A 346 -5.39 19.73 14.15
CA VAL A 346 -4.28 19.68 13.17
C VAL A 346 -4.51 18.59 12.14
N ASN A 347 -5.12 17.48 12.55
CA ASN A 347 -5.42 16.35 11.68
C ASN A 347 -6.73 16.53 10.90
N ASP A 348 -7.51 17.58 11.18
CA ASP A 348 -8.69 17.93 10.40
C ASP A 348 -8.32 18.66 9.12
N PHE A 349 -8.69 18.08 7.98
CA PHE A 349 -8.46 18.75 6.70
C PHE A 349 -9.54 18.44 5.66
N LYS A 350 -9.69 19.39 4.72
CA LYS A 350 -10.52 19.27 3.53
C LYS A 350 -9.69 19.54 2.29
N ILE A 351 -9.66 18.58 1.37
CA ILE A 351 -8.92 18.70 0.11
C ILE A 351 -9.88 18.52 -1.05
N ARG A 352 -9.79 19.43 -2.02
CA ARG A 352 -10.47 19.36 -3.30
C ARG A 352 -9.46 19.30 -4.43
N GLU A 353 -9.64 18.35 -5.34
CA GLU A 353 -8.86 18.22 -6.57
C GLU A 353 -9.79 18.12 -7.78
N ASP A 354 -9.70 19.09 -8.66
CA ASP A 354 -10.47 19.17 -9.90
C ASP A 354 -9.53 18.98 -11.08
N ILE A 355 -9.77 17.95 -11.92
CA ILE A 355 -8.96 17.67 -13.10
C ILE A 355 -9.82 17.81 -14.34
N ASN A 356 -9.37 18.67 -15.27
CA ASN A 356 -9.93 18.82 -16.60
C ASN A 356 -8.89 18.37 -17.62
N ALA A 357 -9.27 17.48 -18.53
CA ALA A 357 -8.35 16.93 -19.51
C ALA A 357 -8.98 16.84 -20.88
N GLY A 358 -8.15 17.10 -21.91
CA GLY A 358 -8.47 16.85 -23.30
C GLY A 358 -7.34 16.09 -23.97
N TYR A 359 -7.65 15.28 -24.96
CA TYR A 359 -6.64 14.54 -25.71
C TYR A 359 -7.05 14.32 -27.15
N PHE A 360 -6.04 14.10 -28.00
CA PHE A 360 -6.21 13.48 -29.29
C PHE A 360 -5.14 12.41 -29.51
N MET A 361 -5.46 11.41 -30.33
CA MET A 361 -4.53 10.37 -30.73
C MET A 361 -4.88 9.86 -32.13
N ASN A 362 -3.88 9.32 -32.81
CA ASN A 362 -4.01 8.65 -34.08
C ASN A 362 -3.35 7.28 -34.01
N THR A 363 -4.02 6.27 -34.55
CA THR A 363 -3.48 4.93 -34.79
C THR A 363 -3.38 4.75 -36.28
N LEU A 364 -2.26 4.22 -36.75
CA LEU A 364 -1.98 3.97 -38.17
C LEU A 364 -1.32 2.61 -38.35
N ASP A 365 -1.92 1.77 -39.17
CA ASP A 365 -1.40 0.46 -39.56
C ASP A 365 -0.81 0.55 -40.96
N ILE A 366 0.51 0.32 -41.10
CA ILE A 366 1.24 0.33 -42.37
C ILE A 366 1.98 -1.00 -42.50
N ASP A 367 1.52 -1.87 -43.38
CA ASP A 367 2.08 -3.22 -43.55
C ASP A 367 2.22 -3.94 -42.20
N ASP A 368 3.44 -4.28 -41.78
CA ASP A 368 3.74 -4.94 -40.52
C ASP A 368 3.90 -3.97 -39.34
N TRP A 369 3.74 -2.67 -39.56
CA TRP A 369 3.86 -1.64 -38.53
C TRP A 369 2.51 -1.18 -38.00
N ARG A 370 2.44 -0.95 -36.68
CA ARG A 370 1.40 -0.15 -36.05
C ARG A 370 2.03 1.00 -35.28
N PHE A 371 1.62 2.20 -35.61
CA PHE A 371 2.01 3.42 -34.91
C PHE A 371 0.81 3.98 -34.13
N ILE A 372 1.07 4.45 -32.91
CA ILE A 372 0.10 5.22 -32.12
C ILE A 372 0.80 6.48 -31.64
N ALA A 373 0.25 7.64 -31.98
CA ALA A 373 0.74 8.93 -31.51
C ALA A 373 -0.41 9.70 -30.86
N GLY A 374 -0.18 10.26 -29.70
CA GLY A 374 -1.20 11.03 -28.99
C GLY A 374 -0.61 12.11 -28.11
N LEU A 375 -1.46 13.07 -27.77
CA LEU A 375 -1.15 14.13 -26.83
C LEU A 375 -2.35 14.35 -25.92
N ARG A 376 -2.10 14.33 -24.61
CA ARG A 376 -3.07 14.66 -23.58
C ARG A 376 -2.63 15.92 -22.85
N TYR A 377 -3.57 16.83 -22.65
CA TYR A 377 -3.40 18.03 -21.84
C TYR A 377 -4.29 17.94 -20.61
N GLU A 378 -3.73 18.16 -19.44
CA GLU A 378 -4.44 18.19 -18.16
C GLU A 378 -4.24 19.52 -17.44
N VAL A 379 -5.31 20.02 -16.84
CA VAL A 379 -5.29 21.14 -15.89
C VAL A 379 -5.85 20.63 -14.58
N THR A 380 -5.10 20.83 -13.50
CA THR A 380 -5.49 20.48 -12.13
C THR A 380 -5.67 21.76 -11.33
N GLU A 381 -6.80 21.87 -10.64
CA GLU A 381 -7.08 22.88 -9.62
C GLU A 381 -7.16 22.15 -8.29
N PHE A 382 -6.36 22.60 -7.34
CA PHE A 382 -6.18 22.00 -6.02
C PHE A 382 -6.45 23.03 -4.94
N GLU A 383 -7.19 22.64 -3.92
CA GLU A 383 -7.48 23.43 -2.72
C GLU A 383 -7.33 22.54 -1.49
N ALA A 384 -6.58 23.00 -0.47
CA ALA A 384 -6.40 22.31 0.80
C ALA A 384 -6.64 23.28 1.95
N LYS A 385 -7.51 22.90 2.89
CA LYS A 385 -7.85 23.66 4.10
C LYS A 385 -7.61 22.80 5.34
N GLY A 386 -7.06 23.40 6.38
CA GLY A 386 -6.79 22.75 7.66
C GLY A 386 -6.41 23.74 8.73
N THR A 387 -5.73 23.27 9.76
CA THR A 387 -5.32 24.05 10.93
C THR A 387 -3.83 23.85 11.19
N GLY A 388 -3.10 24.93 11.41
CA GLY A 388 -1.75 24.91 11.97
C GLY A 388 -1.75 25.38 13.41
N VAL A 389 -0.76 24.94 14.18
CA VAL A 389 -0.54 25.34 15.57
C VAL A 389 0.88 25.86 15.70
N THR A 390 1.02 26.98 16.41
CA THR A 390 2.31 27.57 16.80
C THR A 390 2.24 27.95 18.27
N ASP A 391 3.05 27.31 19.10
CA ASP A 391 3.08 27.52 20.56
C ASP A 391 1.66 27.52 21.17
N GLY A 392 0.82 26.55 20.80
CA GLY A 392 -0.57 26.39 21.23
C GLY A 392 -1.58 27.34 20.59
N ALA A 393 -1.18 28.24 19.68
CA ALA A 393 -2.07 29.15 18.98
C ALA A 393 -2.50 28.60 17.61
N PHE A 394 -3.81 28.45 17.40
CA PHE A 394 -4.40 27.91 16.19
C PHE A 394 -4.48 28.92 15.04
N THR A 395 -4.08 28.52 13.86
CA THR A 395 -4.16 29.30 12.63
C THR A 395 -4.82 28.48 11.50
N ALA A 396 -5.86 29.03 10.87
CA ALA A 396 -6.45 28.40 9.71
C ALA A 396 -5.51 28.47 8.49
N THR A 397 -5.36 27.36 7.80
CA THR A 397 -4.58 27.24 6.56
C THR A 397 -5.49 27.09 5.35
N ASP A 398 -5.19 27.77 4.25
CA ASP A 398 -5.89 27.66 2.96
C ASP A 398 -4.86 27.79 1.83
N THR A 399 -4.64 26.70 1.10
CA THR A 399 -3.70 26.66 -0.02
C THR A 399 -4.45 26.34 -1.29
N GLN A 400 -4.27 27.18 -2.31
CA GLN A 400 -4.88 27.00 -3.62
C GLN A 400 -3.80 26.98 -4.70
N ARG A 401 -3.87 26.00 -5.59
CA ARG A 401 -2.89 25.83 -6.66
C ARG A 401 -3.58 25.44 -7.97
N ARG A 402 -2.97 25.89 -9.07
CA ARG A 402 -3.35 25.48 -10.43
C ARG A 402 -2.09 25.15 -11.21
N TYR A 403 -2.09 23.95 -11.83
CA TYR A 403 -0.98 23.50 -12.66
C TYR A 403 -1.48 22.71 -13.85
N GLN A 404 -0.58 22.49 -14.82
CA GLN A 404 -0.93 21.85 -16.09
C GLN A 404 0.17 20.92 -16.56
N HIS A 405 -0.22 19.88 -17.31
CA HIS A 405 0.71 18.90 -17.87
C HIS A 405 0.38 18.61 -19.32
N TRP A 406 1.45 18.51 -20.13
CA TRP A 406 1.41 18.01 -21.49
C TRP A 406 2.00 16.61 -21.51
N LEU A 407 1.21 15.61 -21.87
CA LEU A 407 1.52 14.19 -21.78
C LEU A 407 1.50 13.56 -23.18
N PRO A 408 2.58 13.72 -23.98
CA PRO A 408 2.72 13.05 -25.26
C PRO A 408 2.96 11.56 -25.07
N GLY A 409 2.50 10.75 -26.04
CA GLY A 409 2.78 9.33 -26.14
C GLY A 409 3.00 8.91 -27.59
N LEU A 410 4.12 8.23 -27.84
CA LEU A 410 4.46 7.64 -29.13
C LEU A 410 4.72 6.14 -28.93
N HIS A 411 4.05 5.31 -29.70
CA HIS A 411 4.23 3.86 -29.66
C HIS A 411 4.41 3.34 -31.08
N ALA A 412 5.34 2.42 -31.25
CA ALA A 412 5.55 1.67 -32.48
C ALA A 412 5.58 0.18 -32.19
N ARG A 413 4.88 -0.61 -32.99
CA ARG A 413 4.95 -2.07 -32.99
C ARG A 413 5.29 -2.53 -34.38
N TYR A 414 6.28 -3.40 -34.49
CA TYR A 414 6.67 -4.06 -35.75
C TYR A 414 6.50 -5.57 -35.62
N GLN A 415 5.73 -6.16 -36.53
CA GLN A 415 5.54 -7.60 -36.63
C GLN A 415 6.65 -8.18 -37.50
N LEU A 416 7.66 -8.82 -36.87
CA LEU A 416 8.79 -9.45 -37.56
C LEU A 416 8.34 -10.69 -38.37
N ASP A 417 7.46 -11.47 -37.75
CA ASP A 417 6.82 -12.63 -38.32
C ASP A 417 5.51 -12.95 -37.59
N LYS A 418 4.82 -14.04 -37.91
CA LYS A 418 3.51 -14.37 -37.30
C LYS A 418 3.55 -14.53 -35.78
N ASN A 419 4.72 -14.80 -35.22
CA ASN A 419 4.91 -15.13 -33.81
C ASN A 419 5.78 -14.10 -33.07
N THR A 420 6.47 -13.22 -33.79
CA THR A 420 7.47 -12.32 -33.21
C THR A 420 7.12 -10.86 -33.46
N GLN A 421 7.09 -10.05 -32.41
CA GLN A 421 6.91 -8.62 -32.51
C GLN A 421 7.94 -7.83 -31.70
N VAL A 422 8.29 -6.67 -32.19
CA VAL A 422 9.10 -5.66 -31.50
C VAL A 422 8.21 -4.48 -31.16
N ARG A 423 8.40 -3.93 -29.96
CA ARG A 423 7.68 -2.74 -29.49
C ARG A 423 8.66 -1.69 -29.01
N ALA A 424 8.36 -0.44 -29.34
CA ALA A 424 9.05 0.74 -28.80
C ALA A 424 8.00 1.75 -28.35
N ALA A 425 8.26 2.41 -27.23
CA ALA A 425 7.39 3.46 -26.71
C ALA A 425 8.21 4.59 -26.11
N TRP A 426 7.74 5.82 -26.32
CA TRP A 426 8.15 6.98 -25.56
C TRP A 426 6.91 7.69 -25.03
N THR A 427 6.86 7.92 -23.71
CA THR A 427 5.69 8.52 -23.05
C THR A 427 6.13 9.50 -21.97
N LYS A 428 5.32 10.54 -21.74
CA LYS A 428 5.39 11.33 -20.51
C LYS A 428 4.22 10.97 -19.60
N SER A 429 4.50 10.88 -18.30
CA SER A 429 3.52 10.59 -17.26
C SER A 429 3.67 11.53 -16.06
N VAL A 430 2.61 11.64 -15.28
CA VAL A 430 2.56 12.44 -14.06
C VAL A 430 1.97 11.63 -12.91
N VAL A 431 2.55 11.77 -11.71
CA VAL A 431 2.02 11.22 -10.47
C VAL A 431 1.89 12.35 -9.46
N ARG A 432 0.69 12.57 -8.95
CA ARG A 432 0.41 13.60 -7.95
C ARG A 432 0.82 13.11 -6.57
N PRO A 433 1.31 14.00 -5.67
CA PRO A 433 1.53 13.66 -4.27
C PRO A 433 0.23 13.14 -3.64
N THR A 434 0.36 12.33 -2.60
CA THR A 434 -0.81 11.85 -1.83
C THR A 434 -1.44 13.00 -1.05
N PHE A 435 -2.73 12.88 -0.72
CA PHE A 435 -3.39 13.92 0.08
C PHE A 435 -2.81 14.05 1.50
N GLY A 436 -2.25 12.96 2.07
CA GLY A 436 -1.52 13.05 3.33
C GLY A 436 -0.24 13.90 3.22
N GLN A 437 0.52 13.76 2.13
CA GLN A 437 1.70 14.61 1.87
C GLN A 437 1.33 16.08 1.63
N LEU A 438 0.15 16.32 1.07
CA LEU A 438 -0.39 17.65 0.78
C LEU A 438 -1.24 18.22 1.92
N ALA A 439 -1.38 17.53 3.05
CA ALA A 439 -2.16 17.99 4.19
C ALA A 439 -1.62 19.35 4.66
N PRO A 440 -2.50 20.35 4.90
CA PRO A 440 -2.05 21.70 5.20
C PRO A 440 -1.83 21.95 6.70
N GLY A 441 -2.01 20.92 7.53
CA GLY A 441 -1.77 21.00 8.98
C GLY A 441 -0.29 21.09 9.31
N PHE A 442 0.04 21.83 10.36
CA PHE A 442 1.38 21.90 10.94
C PHE A 442 1.34 22.10 12.44
N VAL A 443 2.37 21.60 13.13
CA VAL A 443 2.64 21.86 14.55
C VAL A 443 4.02 22.50 14.65
N ILE A 444 4.11 23.62 15.36
CA ILE A 444 5.36 24.26 15.76
C ILE A 444 5.30 24.41 17.27
N ASP A 445 6.24 23.78 17.98
CA ASP A 445 6.41 23.84 19.43
C ASP A 445 7.86 24.21 19.75
N GLY A 446 8.08 25.45 20.22
CA GLY A 446 9.42 25.99 20.43
C GLY A 446 10.27 25.98 19.14
N ASP A 447 11.30 25.15 19.11
CA ASP A 447 12.24 24.98 17.98
C ASP A 447 12.06 23.65 17.22
N GLU A 448 10.93 22.97 17.39
CA GLU A 448 10.54 21.77 16.67
C GLU A 448 9.31 22.04 15.80
N ALA A 449 9.28 21.47 14.59
CA ALA A 449 8.18 21.60 13.66
C ALA A 449 7.88 20.28 12.91
N THR A 450 6.59 19.97 12.73
CA THR A 450 6.12 18.90 11.88
C THR A 450 4.97 19.38 11.02
N PHE A 451 5.04 19.16 9.71
CA PHE A 451 4.05 19.69 8.77
C PHE A 451 3.96 18.89 7.47
N GLY A 452 2.78 18.85 6.88
CA GLY A 452 2.61 18.44 5.49
C GLY A 452 3.10 19.57 4.54
N ASN A 453 3.19 19.26 3.25
CA ASN A 453 3.66 20.23 2.27
C ASN A 453 2.68 20.37 1.09
N PRO A 454 1.70 21.29 1.17
CA PRO A 454 0.76 21.52 0.07
C PRO A 454 1.42 22.13 -1.18
N ASP A 455 2.70 22.55 -1.10
CA ASP A 455 3.48 23.10 -2.21
C ASP A 455 4.25 22.06 -3.02
N LEU A 456 4.13 20.78 -2.70
CA LEU A 456 4.73 19.70 -3.47
C LEU A 456 4.28 19.71 -4.94
N LYS A 457 5.24 19.61 -5.82
CA LYS A 457 5.01 19.45 -7.27
C LYS A 457 4.72 17.99 -7.57
N PRO A 458 3.84 17.70 -8.55
CA PRO A 458 3.68 16.36 -9.07
C PRO A 458 5.00 15.82 -9.64
N LEU A 459 5.26 14.54 -9.40
CA LEU A 459 6.32 13.81 -10.08
C LEU A 459 6.01 13.73 -11.56
N GLU A 460 6.95 14.08 -12.41
CA GLU A 460 6.89 13.92 -13.86
C GLU A 460 7.93 12.88 -14.31
N SER A 461 7.58 12.06 -15.28
CA SER A 461 8.49 11.06 -15.83
C SER A 461 8.44 11.04 -17.35
N SER A 462 9.63 11.01 -17.96
CA SER A 462 9.83 10.68 -19.38
C SER A 462 10.31 9.23 -19.48
N ASN A 463 9.53 8.39 -20.16
CA ASN A 463 9.74 6.95 -20.20
C ASN A 463 10.09 6.51 -21.62
N LEU A 464 11.08 5.65 -21.74
CA LEU A 464 11.48 4.98 -22.98
C LEU A 464 11.49 3.48 -22.74
N ASP A 465 10.76 2.74 -23.57
CA ASP A 465 10.63 1.29 -23.51
C ASP A 465 10.94 0.68 -24.88
N LEU A 466 11.69 -0.41 -24.89
CA LEU A 466 11.97 -1.21 -26.09
C LEU A 466 11.94 -2.69 -25.73
N GLY A 467 11.22 -3.49 -26.50
CA GLY A 467 11.13 -4.92 -26.21
C GLY A 467 10.81 -5.78 -27.41
N ILE A 468 11.07 -7.07 -27.23
CA ILE A 468 10.76 -8.14 -28.18
C ILE A 468 9.94 -9.21 -27.47
N GLU A 469 8.93 -9.70 -28.16
CA GLU A 469 8.06 -10.80 -27.71
C GLU A 469 7.99 -11.87 -28.81
N HIS A 470 8.15 -13.12 -28.40
CA HIS A 470 8.00 -14.27 -29.30
C HIS A 470 7.03 -15.30 -28.70
N TYR A 471 6.03 -15.70 -29.47
CA TYR A 471 5.00 -16.66 -29.10
C TYR A 471 5.38 -18.05 -29.61
N MET A 472 5.48 -19.03 -28.71
CA MET A 472 5.90 -20.41 -29.00
C MET A 472 4.70 -21.36 -28.86
N GLY A 473 3.74 -21.30 -29.80
CA GLY A 473 2.55 -22.14 -29.76
C GLY A 473 1.48 -21.73 -28.75
N HIS A 474 0.68 -22.67 -28.27
CA HIS A 474 -0.53 -22.37 -27.47
C HIS A 474 -0.29 -21.78 -26.09
N ALA A 475 0.82 -22.04 -25.45
CA ALA A 475 1.11 -21.61 -24.09
C ALA A 475 2.56 -21.12 -23.91
N GLY A 476 3.31 -20.98 -24.98
CA GLY A 476 4.71 -20.57 -24.94
C GLY A 476 4.86 -19.07 -25.25
N THR A 477 5.59 -18.35 -24.42
CA THR A 477 5.99 -16.96 -24.65
C THR A 477 7.37 -16.72 -24.09
N VAL A 478 8.22 -16.03 -24.86
CA VAL A 478 9.46 -15.44 -24.36
C VAL A 478 9.46 -13.95 -24.68
N SER A 479 9.85 -13.13 -23.72
CA SER A 479 9.96 -11.67 -23.93
C SER A 479 11.16 -11.09 -23.21
N ALA A 480 11.69 -10.01 -23.79
CA ALA A 480 12.73 -9.20 -23.21
C ALA A 480 12.41 -7.72 -23.48
N PHE A 481 12.38 -6.91 -22.40
CA PHE A 481 12.15 -5.47 -22.46
C PHE A 481 13.26 -4.74 -21.72
N VAL A 482 13.73 -3.64 -22.30
CA VAL A 482 14.56 -2.66 -21.61
C VAL A 482 13.76 -1.38 -21.44
N PHE A 483 13.93 -0.73 -20.30
CA PHE A 483 13.26 0.53 -19.99
C PHE A 483 14.23 1.55 -19.40
N TYR A 484 13.91 2.82 -19.63
CA TYR A 484 14.59 3.95 -19.02
C TYR A 484 13.56 5.00 -18.64
N LYS A 485 13.63 5.51 -17.41
CA LYS A 485 12.76 6.56 -16.87
C LYS A 485 13.61 7.69 -16.33
N ASP A 486 13.34 8.90 -16.82
CA ASP A 486 13.89 10.16 -16.29
C ASP A 486 12.78 10.82 -15.48
N ILE A 487 12.97 10.89 -14.16
CA ILE A 487 11.98 11.27 -13.18
C ILE A 487 12.39 12.61 -12.57
N GLN A 488 11.45 13.53 -12.45
CA GLN A 488 11.61 14.83 -11.81
C GLN A 488 10.59 14.97 -10.68
N ASN A 489 10.95 15.77 -9.67
CA ASN A 489 10.06 16.11 -8.54
C ASN A 489 9.57 14.86 -7.76
N PHE A 490 10.36 13.80 -7.62
CA PHE A 490 9.98 12.72 -6.71
C PHE A 490 9.86 13.26 -5.27
N VAL A 491 8.94 12.68 -4.48
CA VAL A 491 8.69 13.14 -3.10
C VAL A 491 9.43 12.25 -2.12
N TYR A 492 10.08 12.86 -1.13
CA TYR A 492 10.75 12.17 -0.03
C TYR A 492 10.56 12.93 1.29
N ASN A 493 10.73 12.24 2.42
CA ASN A 493 10.74 12.83 3.75
C ASN A 493 12.06 13.57 3.96
N THR A 494 12.03 14.71 4.62
CA THR A 494 13.22 15.52 4.90
C THR A 494 13.03 16.31 6.19
N ASP A 495 14.16 16.67 6.80
CA ASP A 495 14.26 17.66 7.85
C ASP A 495 14.81 18.97 7.28
N LEU A 496 14.09 20.06 7.43
CA LEU A 496 14.46 21.41 6.97
C LEU A 496 15.12 22.25 8.05
N ALA A 497 15.34 21.73 9.25
CA ALA A 497 15.98 22.46 10.35
C ALA A 497 17.34 23.04 9.89
N GLY A 498 17.64 24.23 10.35
CA GLY A 498 18.83 24.98 9.96
C GLY A 498 18.76 25.64 8.58
N THR A 499 17.65 25.55 7.84
CA THR A 499 17.51 26.12 6.49
C THR A 499 16.42 27.19 6.40
N GLY A 500 16.64 28.26 5.65
CA GLY A 500 15.64 29.27 5.30
C GLY A 500 14.83 29.75 6.50
N ALA A 501 13.49 29.58 6.46
CA ALA A 501 12.58 29.93 7.55
C ALA A 501 12.81 29.07 8.81
N TRP A 502 13.41 27.90 8.68
CA TRP A 502 13.66 26.92 9.75
C TRP A 502 15.09 26.98 10.30
N SER A 503 15.83 28.10 10.03
CA SER A 503 17.23 28.24 10.42
C SER A 503 17.49 28.26 11.93
N GLY A 504 16.47 28.51 12.73
CA GLY A 504 16.53 28.49 14.21
C GLY A 504 15.95 27.23 14.83
N PHE A 505 15.50 26.26 14.03
CA PHE A 505 14.83 25.05 14.53
C PHE A 505 15.86 23.92 14.73
N SER A 506 15.62 23.09 15.75
CA SER A 506 16.34 21.85 16.01
C SER A 506 15.83 20.73 15.09
N GLU A 507 14.51 20.70 14.81
CA GLU A 507 13.84 19.75 13.92
C GLU A 507 12.74 20.46 13.11
N ALA A 508 12.61 20.11 11.81
CA ALA A 508 11.56 20.63 10.94
C ALA A 508 11.18 19.57 9.88
N HIS A 509 10.43 18.55 10.33
CA HIS A 509 10.09 17.39 9.51
C HIS A 509 8.95 17.68 8.54
N THR A 510 9.18 17.39 7.25
CA THR A 510 8.22 17.56 6.17
C THR A 510 8.52 16.69 4.96
N PHE A 511 7.75 16.88 3.89
CA PHE A 511 7.97 16.30 2.57
C PHE A 511 8.58 17.32 1.62
N ALA A 512 9.54 16.90 0.81
CA ALA A 512 10.15 17.74 -0.22
C ALA A 512 10.16 17.04 -1.59
N ASN A 513 10.30 17.84 -2.66
CA ASN A 513 10.58 17.31 -3.98
C ASN A 513 12.10 17.18 -4.18
N GLY A 514 12.56 15.99 -4.55
CA GLY A 514 13.91 15.79 -5.06
C GLY A 514 14.05 16.32 -6.49
N ASP A 515 15.29 16.69 -6.87
CA ASP A 515 15.57 17.30 -8.18
C ASP A 515 15.28 16.33 -9.32
N SER A 516 15.97 15.19 -9.33
CA SER A 516 15.87 14.20 -10.40
C SER A 516 16.19 12.79 -9.90
N ALA A 517 15.59 11.81 -10.54
CA ALA A 517 15.92 10.42 -10.38
C ALA A 517 15.93 9.71 -11.74
N LYS A 518 16.74 8.67 -11.85
CA LYS A 518 16.80 7.81 -13.02
C LYS A 518 16.50 6.40 -12.60
N LEU A 519 15.70 5.70 -13.40
CA LEU A 519 15.40 4.28 -13.21
C LEU A 519 15.51 3.58 -14.58
N TYR A 520 16.33 2.54 -14.67
CA TYR A 520 16.48 1.77 -15.89
C TYR A 520 16.64 0.29 -15.57
N GLY A 521 16.30 -0.55 -16.53
CA GLY A 521 16.37 -1.99 -16.29
C GLY A 521 16.05 -2.86 -17.49
N LEU A 522 16.09 -4.15 -17.20
CA LEU A 522 15.79 -5.25 -18.11
C LEU A 522 14.73 -6.15 -17.48
N GLU A 523 13.67 -6.42 -18.22
CA GLU A 523 12.62 -7.36 -17.87
C GLU A 523 12.69 -8.57 -18.79
N LEU A 524 12.73 -9.77 -18.23
CA LEU A 524 12.71 -11.03 -18.93
C LEU A 524 11.51 -11.85 -18.49
N ALA A 525 10.82 -12.47 -19.44
CA ALA A 525 9.76 -13.43 -19.12
C ALA A 525 9.80 -14.63 -20.06
N TYR A 526 9.54 -15.79 -19.49
CA TYR A 526 9.40 -17.05 -20.20
C TYR A 526 8.22 -17.83 -19.63
N SER A 527 7.41 -18.40 -20.49
CA SER A 527 6.31 -19.29 -20.12
C SER A 527 6.18 -20.38 -21.18
N GLN A 528 6.08 -21.64 -20.75
CA GLN A 528 5.96 -22.76 -21.66
C GLN A 528 5.22 -23.93 -21.04
N LYS A 529 4.30 -24.53 -21.79
CA LYS A 529 3.80 -25.89 -21.57
C LYS A 529 4.54 -26.85 -22.52
N PHE A 530 5.06 -27.94 -21.99
CA PHE A 530 5.89 -28.90 -22.75
C PHE A 530 5.02 -30.01 -23.36
N ASP A 531 3.97 -29.63 -24.08
CA ASP A 531 2.97 -30.54 -24.66
C ASP A 531 3.51 -31.48 -25.73
N TRP A 532 4.71 -31.21 -26.29
CA TRP A 532 5.42 -32.10 -27.23
C TRP A 532 6.15 -33.25 -26.57
N LEU A 533 6.27 -33.29 -25.24
CA LEU A 533 6.90 -34.40 -24.53
C LEU A 533 5.96 -35.60 -24.44
N PRO A 534 6.49 -36.83 -24.31
CA PRO A 534 5.64 -38.01 -24.09
C PRO A 534 4.97 -37.94 -22.69
N ALA A 535 3.79 -38.55 -22.58
CA ALA A 535 3.13 -38.68 -21.28
C ALA A 535 3.99 -39.45 -20.26
N PRO A 536 4.03 -39.06 -18.99
CA PRO A 536 3.26 -37.98 -18.37
C PRO A 536 3.92 -36.59 -18.44
N TRP A 537 5.07 -36.45 -19.10
CA TRP A 537 5.87 -35.21 -19.13
C TRP A 537 5.24 -34.08 -19.95
N ASN A 538 4.26 -34.41 -20.83
CA ASN A 538 3.49 -33.41 -21.60
C ASN A 538 2.60 -32.49 -20.76
N GLY A 539 2.44 -32.80 -19.47
CA GLY A 539 1.76 -31.95 -18.51
C GLY A 539 2.66 -30.89 -17.84
N LEU A 540 3.97 -30.92 -18.06
CA LEU A 540 4.89 -29.98 -17.43
C LEU A 540 4.68 -28.55 -17.91
N LEU A 541 4.83 -27.61 -16.96
CA LEU A 541 4.74 -26.17 -17.17
C LEU A 541 5.93 -25.49 -16.48
N LEU A 542 6.49 -24.52 -17.17
CA LEU A 542 7.50 -23.63 -16.60
C LEU A 542 7.09 -22.19 -16.87
N GLY A 543 7.06 -21.38 -15.82
CA GLY A 543 6.92 -19.92 -15.89
C GLY A 543 8.06 -19.28 -15.13
N ALA A 544 8.74 -18.32 -15.73
CA ALA A 544 9.78 -17.55 -15.08
C ALA A 544 9.73 -16.11 -15.56
N ASN A 545 9.87 -15.16 -14.66
CA ASN A 545 10.13 -13.78 -15.02
C ASN A 545 11.08 -13.14 -14.02
N SER A 546 11.84 -12.16 -14.49
CA SER A 546 12.72 -11.37 -13.63
C SER A 546 12.87 -9.97 -14.18
N THR A 547 12.89 -9.01 -13.27
CA THR A 547 13.23 -7.62 -13.52
C THR A 547 14.56 -7.32 -12.83
N PHE A 548 15.52 -6.83 -13.60
CA PHE A 548 16.77 -6.27 -13.11
C PHE A 548 16.74 -4.78 -13.34
N SER A 549 16.84 -3.99 -12.29
CA SER A 549 16.72 -2.55 -12.36
C SER A 549 17.79 -1.85 -11.52
N ARG A 550 18.08 -0.62 -11.86
CA ARG A 550 18.93 0.28 -11.11
C ARG A 550 18.28 1.64 -11.05
N SER A 551 18.34 2.26 -9.89
CA SER A 551 17.91 3.63 -9.71
C SER A 551 19.04 4.50 -9.17
N SER A 552 18.91 5.80 -9.37
CA SER A 552 19.75 6.81 -8.75
C SER A 552 18.92 8.07 -8.61
N ALA A 553 18.82 8.59 -7.40
CA ALA A 553 18.11 9.82 -7.08
C ALA A 553 19.02 10.74 -6.29
N SER A 554 18.94 12.05 -6.53
CA SER A 554 19.70 13.06 -5.79
C SER A 554 18.78 13.81 -4.85
N ILE A 555 19.11 13.79 -3.55
CA ILE A 555 18.45 14.57 -2.51
C ILE A 555 19.38 15.65 -1.99
N GLU A 556 18.81 16.74 -1.50
CA GLU A 556 19.54 17.86 -0.90
C GLU A 556 18.93 18.18 0.47
N GLY A 557 19.78 18.40 1.45
CA GLY A 557 19.38 18.77 2.80
C GLY A 557 20.49 19.49 3.54
N PHE A 558 20.17 20.06 4.67
CA PHE A 558 21.14 20.75 5.52
C PHE A 558 21.76 19.75 6.51
N ASP A 559 23.08 19.67 6.51
CA ASP A 559 23.83 18.92 7.51
C ASP A 559 24.09 19.82 8.71
N GLN A 560 23.28 19.65 9.77
CA GLN A 560 23.37 20.45 10.98
C GLN A 560 24.73 20.33 11.69
N LYS A 561 25.35 19.11 11.69
CA LYS A 561 26.66 18.90 12.30
C LYS A 561 27.78 19.65 11.57
N ALA A 562 27.68 19.73 10.25
CA ALA A 562 28.68 20.43 9.42
C ALA A 562 28.31 21.91 9.13
N GLY A 563 27.06 22.32 9.33
CA GLY A 563 26.56 23.67 9.06
C GLY A 563 26.51 24.04 7.59
N VAL A 564 26.35 23.06 6.69
CA VAL A 564 26.38 23.24 5.22
C VAL A 564 25.30 22.43 4.51
N ASN A 565 24.82 22.93 3.38
CA ASN A 565 23.98 22.14 2.49
C ASN A 565 24.82 21.03 1.83
N ARG A 566 24.29 19.81 1.83
CA ARG A 566 24.86 18.63 1.18
C ARG A 566 23.90 18.06 0.15
N LYS A 567 24.49 17.45 -0.89
CA LYS A 567 23.79 16.55 -1.81
C LYS A 567 24.22 15.13 -1.53
N ARG A 568 23.27 14.22 -1.63
CA ARG A 568 23.50 12.79 -1.46
C ARG A 568 22.78 12.04 -2.57
N ASP A 569 23.50 11.13 -3.22
CA ASP A 569 22.90 10.19 -4.17
C ASP A 569 22.43 8.94 -3.40
N ILE A 570 21.21 8.52 -3.69
CA ILE A 570 20.51 7.39 -3.06
C ILE A 570 19.86 6.52 -4.13
N ASP A 571 19.58 5.27 -3.80
CA ASP A 571 18.61 4.48 -4.55
C ASP A 571 17.19 5.00 -4.26
N LEU A 572 16.27 4.83 -5.20
CA LEU A 572 14.88 5.19 -4.96
C LEU A 572 14.31 4.33 -3.82
N PRO A 573 13.71 4.94 -2.78
CA PRO A 573 13.07 4.19 -1.72
C PRO A 573 12.02 3.21 -2.26
N ASN A 574 11.90 2.04 -1.62
CA ASN A 574 10.97 0.96 -1.97
C ASN A 574 11.22 0.30 -3.33
N GLN A 575 12.36 0.52 -3.96
CA GLN A 575 12.73 -0.08 -5.23
C GLN A 575 13.82 -1.14 -5.04
N SER A 576 13.52 -2.40 -5.36
CA SER A 576 14.48 -3.50 -5.36
C SER A 576 15.20 -3.61 -6.70
N ASP A 577 16.50 -3.90 -6.67
CA ASP A 577 17.32 -4.09 -7.87
C ASP A 577 16.93 -5.35 -8.66
N THR A 578 16.46 -6.37 -7.97
CA THR A 578 16.05 -7.63 -8.60
C THR A 578 14.75 -8.13 -8.01
N VAL A 579 13.77 -8.38 -8.88
CA VAL A 579 12.53 -9.07 -8.56
C VAL A 579 12.38 -10.24 -9.53
N GLY A 580 12.05 -11.42 -9.01
CA GLY A 580 11.91 -12.61 -9.85
C GLY A 580 10.82 -13.56 -9.36
N ASN A 581 10.21 -14.25 -10.31
CA ASN A 581 9.21 -15.28 -10.05
C ASN A 581 9.56 -16.52 -10.85
N LEU A 582 9.47 -17.69 -10.22
CA LEU A 582 9.64 -18.99 -10.84
C LEU A 582 8.42 -19.85 -10.49
N MET A 583 7.80 -20.45 -11.49
CA MET A 583 6.69 -21.37 -11.33
C MET A 583 7.01 -22.66 -12.07
N LEU A 584 7.03 -23.77 -11.34
CA LEU A 584 7.04 -25.12 -11.89
C LEU A 584 5.65 -25.72 -11.72
N GLY A 585 5.11 -26.25 -12.78
CA GLY A 585 3.78 -26.83 -12.76
C GLY A 585 3.71 -28.16 -13.50
N TRP A 586 2.65 -28.89 -13.19
CA TRP A 586 2.23 -30.05 -13.95
C TRP A 586 0.71 -30.09 -13.99
N GLU A 587 0.14 -30.34 -15.16
CA GLU A 587 -1.30 -30.44 -15.31
C GLU A 587 -1.72 -31.47 -16.36
N ASP A 588 -2.80 -32.17 -16.05
CA ASP A 588 -3.57 -33.00 -16.99
C ASP A 588 -5.05 -32.56 -16.98
N ASP A 589 -5.95 -33.37 -17.50
CA ASP A 589 -7.38 -33.09 -17.59
C ASP A 589 -8.07 -32.91 -16.22
N LYS A 590 -7.50 -33.47 -15.15
CA LYS A 590 -8.11 -33.50 -13.81
C LYS A 590 -7.27 -32.82 -12.75
N LEU A 591 -5.96 -32.95 -12.81
CA LEU A 591 -5.04 -32.51 -11.76
C LEU A 591 -4.16 -31.36 -12.27
N SER A 592 -4.05 -30.30 -11.48
CA SER A 592 -3.13 -29.20 -11.73
C SER A 592 -2.32 -28.92 -10.45
N LEU A 593 -1.00 -29.01 -10.57
CA LEU A 593 -0.05 -28.75 -9.48
C LEU A 593 0.81 -27.55 -9.85
N ARG A 594 1.10 -26.68 -8.89
CA ARG A 594 2.00 -25.53 -9.04
C ARG A 594 2.87 -25.39 -7.80
N LEU A 595 4.17 -25.21 -8.01
CA LEU A 595 5.12 -24.73 -7.02
C LEU A 595 5.66 -23.40 -7.52
N SER A 596 5.52 -22.36 -6.74
CA SER A 596 5.91 -20.99 -7.09
C SER A 596 6.92 -20.45 -6.09
N ALA A 597 7.95 -19.76 -6.58
CA ALA A 597 8.90 -19.02 -5.77
C ALA A 597 8.91 -17.56 -6.22
N ASN A 598 8.78 -16.64 -5.25
CA ASN A 598 8.85 -15.20 -5.45
C ASN A 598 10.10 -14.68 -4.73
N TYR A 599 10.97 -14.01 -5.45
CA TYR A 599 12.18 -13.39 -4.93
C TYR A 599 12.13 -11.88 -5.09
N LYS A 600 12.54 -11.16 -4.05
CA LYS A 600 12.77 -9.72 -4.05
C LYS A 600 14.10 -9.44 -3.34
N SER A 601 15.03 -8.71 -3.98
CA SER A 601 16.28 -8.31 -3.35
C SER A 601 16.04 -7.25 -2.27
N ALA A 602 17.03 -7.05 -1.40
CA ALA A 602 17.02 -5.96 -0.43
C ALA A 602 16.84 -4.60 -1.12
N TYR A 603 16.28 -3.63 -0.40
CA TYR A 603 16.03 -2.29 -0.91
C TYR A 603 16.02 -1.25 0.22
N LEU A 604 16.34 0.00 -0.14
CA LEU A 604 16.18 1.16 0.74
C LEU A 604 14.70 1.38 1.05
N TYR A 605 14.34 1.38 2.33
CA TYR A 605 12.96 1.60 2.78
C TYR A 605 12.74 3.06 3.17
N GLU A 606 13.60 3.60 4.04
CA GLU A 606 13.49 4.94 4.59
C GLU A 606 14.88 5.56 4.79
N LEU A 607 14.96 6.87 4.63
CA LEU A 607 16.16 7.66 4.84
C LEU A 607 16.19 8.18 6.26
N ALA A 608 17.32 8.05 6.95
CA ALA A 608 17.51 8.65 8.26
C ALA A 608 17.70 10.16 8.14
N SER A 609 18.79 10.59 7.51
CA SER A 609 19.07 12.01 7.26
C SER A 609 20.03 12.19 6.09
N ILE A 610 20.25 13.46 5.69
CA ILE A 610 21.18 13.78 4.60
C ILE A 610 22.63 13.40 4.92
N SER A 611 23.04 13.45 6.17
CA SER A 611 24.42 13.21 6.63
C SER A 611 24.64 11.80 7.19
N ASP A 612 23.58 11.07 7.53
CA ASP A 612 23.66 9.81 8.26
C ASP A 612 23.17 8.62 7.42
N LYS A 613 24.07 8.12 6.56
CA LYS A 613 23.80 6.92 5.76
C LYS A 613 23.72 5.63 6.61
N ALA A 614 24.36 5.61 7.78
CA ALA A 614 24.44 4.42 8.60
C ALA A 614 23.08 4.03 9.24
N HIS A 615 22.19 5.00 9.39
CA HIS A 615 20.84 4.80 9.93
C HIS A 615 19.75 4.67 8.86
N ASP A 616 20.10 4.61 7.57
CA ASP A 616 19.12 4.29 6.52
C ASP A 616 18.51 2.91 6.77
N LEU A 617 17.19 2.84 6.71
CA LEU A 617 16.46 1.58 6.86
C LEU A 617 16.40 0.81 5.53
N HIS A 618 16.78 -0.46 5.58
CA HIS A 618 16.69 -1.36 4.43
C HIS A 618 15.83 -2.58 4.77
N VAL A 619 14.96 -2.97 3.85
CA VAL A 619 14.28 -4.27 3.92
C VAL A 619 15.18 -5.31 3.29
N ASP A 620 15.41 -6.42 4.00
CA ASP A 620 16.25 -7.52 3.53
C ASP A 620 15.61 -8.29 2.36
N ALA A 621 16.42 -9.07 1.66
CA ALA A 621 15.98 -9.93 0.58
C ALA A 621 14.99 -10.99 1.07
N GLN A 622 13.95 -11.26 0.28
CA GLN A 622 12.88 -12.18 0.64
C GLN A 622 12.64 -13.22 -0.46
N THR A 623 12.37 -14.46 -0.04
CA THR A 623 11.99 -15.55 -0.94
C THR A 623 10.80 -16.30 -0.36
N PHE A 624 9.63 -16.15 -0.97
CA PHE A 624 8.42 -16.90 -0.60
C PHE A 624 8.24 -18.08 -1.55
N VAL A 625 7.95 -19.24 -0.99
CA VAL A 625 7.65 -20.46 -1.75
C VAL A 625 6.25 -20.92 -1.41
N ASP A 626 5.41 -21.07 -2.44
CA ASP A 626 4.01 -21.44 -2.33
C ASP A 626 3.70 -22.67 -3.16
N PHE A 627 2.79 -23.50 -2.69
CA PHE A 627 2.29 -24.67 -3.40
C PHE A 627 0.78 -24.58 -3.58
N SER A 628 0.30 -24.95 -4.77
CA SER A 628 -1.13 -25.12 -5.01
C SER A 628 -1.42 -26.41 -5.80
N ALA A 629 -2.54 -27.04 -5.45
CA ALA A 629 -3.07 -28.20 -6.13
C ALA A 629 -4.57 -28.03 -6.39
N LYS A 630 -5.02 -28.37 -7.60
CA LYS A 630 -6.43 -28.36 -7.99
C LYS A 630 -6.79 -29.70 -8.60
N TYR A 631 -7.90 -30.29 -8.16
CA TYR A 631 -8.38 -31.56 -8.66
C TYR A 631 -9.84 -31.46 -9.10
N SER A 632 -10.12 -31.69 -10.35
CA SER A 632 -11.45 -31.71 -10.94
C SER A 632 -12.13 -33.05 -10.69
N LEU A 633 -13.00 -33.12 -9.67
CA LEU A 633 -13.79 -34.31 -9.38
C LEU A 633 -14.78 -34.61 -10.49
N THR A 634 -15.42 -33.57 -11.01
CA THR A 634 -16.32 -33.59 -12.17
C THR A 634 -16.07 -32.35 -13.02
N LYS A 635 -16.77 -32.21 -14.17
CA LYS A 635 -16.72 -30.98 -14.98
C LYS A 635 -17.17 -29.73 -14.25
N ASN A 636 -17.93 -29.88 -13.16
CA ASN A 636 -18.55 -28.78 -12.42
C ASN A 636 -18.09 -28.71 -10.95
N LEU A 637 -17.26 -29.64 -10.48
CA LEU A 637 -16.79 -29.66 -9.10
C LEU A 637 -15.28 -29.83 -9.06
N GLN A 638 -14.61 -28.86 -8.45
CA GLN A 638 -13.16 -28.83 -8.27
C GLN A 638 -12.83 -28.67 -6.78
N LEU A 639 -11.85 -29.43 -6.32
CA LEU A 639 -11.19 -29.25 -5.03
C LEU A 639 -9.90 -28.46 -5.24
N SER A 640 -9.57 -27.56 -4.34
CA SER A 640 -8.31 -26.84 -4.31
C SER A 640 -7.64 -26.94 -2.93
N PHE A 641 -6.32 -27.00 -2.96
CA PHE A 641 -5.47 -26.92 -1.77
C PHE A 641 -4.35 -25.92 -2.05
N GLU A 642 -4.07 -25.04 -1.09
CA GLU A 642 -3.00 -24.06 -1.19
C GLU A 642 -2.22 -24.03 0.13
N ALA A 643 -0.89 -23.98 0.03
CA ALA A 643 0.02 -23.79 1.16
C ALA A 643 0.96 -22.65 0.81
N GLN A 644 0.97 -21.60 1.64
CA GLN A 644 1.73 -20.38 1.43
C GLN A 644 2.92 -20.32 2.37
N ASN A 645 4.00 -19.68 1.91
CA ASN A 645 5.23 -19.47 2.67
C ASN A 645 5.80 -20.77 3.29
N LEU A 646 5.98 -21.79 2.45
CA LEU A 646 6.49 -23.11 2.86
C LEU A 646 7.87 -23.06 3.53
N THR A 647 8.63 -22.00 3.29
CA THR A 647 9.99 -21.79 3.83
C THR A 647 10.02 -21.00 5.11
N ASP A 648 8.84 -20.60 5.64
CA ASP A 648 8.72 -19.76 6.83
C ASP A 648 9.59 -18.50 6.77
N GLN A 649 9.57 -17.84 5.59
CA GLN A 649 10.33 -16.62 5.33
C GLN A 649 9.78 -15.48 6.18
N PRO A 650 10.57 -14.90 7.11
CA PRO A 650 10.15 -13.72 7.86
C PRO A 650 10.23 -12.45 6.98
N TYR A 651 9.42 -11.46 7.32
CA TYR A 651 9.67 -10.09 6.87
C TYR A 651 10.72 -9.46 7.79
N PHE A 652 11.77 -8.89 7.20
CA PHE A 652 12.88 -8.34 7.96
C PHE A 652 13.29 -6.97 7.41
N CYS A 653 13.25 -5.95 8.29
CA CYS A 653 13.72 -4.61 7.99
C CYS A 653 14.98 -4.36 8.85
N LEU A 654 16.09 -4.04 8.19
CA LEU A 654 17.41 -3.83 8.81
C LEU A 654 17.78 -2.36 8.75
N LEU A 655 18.41 -1.86 9.82
CA LEU A 655 19.35 -0.76 9.71
C LEU A 655 20.61 -1.24 8.95
N TYR A 656 21.18 -0.40 8.11
CA TYR A 656 22.44 -0.69 7.44
C TYR A 656 23.58 -0.74 8.46
N THR A 657 23.98 -1.93 8.91
CA THR A 657 24.85 -2.13 10.07
C THR A 657 26.30 -2.49 9.74
N SER A 658 26.65 -2.71 8.46
CA SER A 658 28.02 -3.11 8.14
C SER A 658 28.32 -2.93 6.66
N PRO A 659 29.51 -2.46 6.27
CA PRO A 659 29.98 -2.66 4.91
C PRO A 659 29.95 -4.15 4.61
N SER A 660 29.23 -4.53 3.56
CA SER A 660 29.26 -5.90 3.04
C SER A 660 30.71 -6.32 2.86
N PRO A 661 31.13 -7.54 3.22
CA PRO A 661 32.48 -8.03 2.95
C PRO A 661 32.82 -8.14 1.45
N ARG A 662 32.08 -7.46 0.58
CA ARG A 662 32.23 -7.46 -0.87
C ARG A 662 32.52 -6.10 -1.50
N ASP A 663 32.97 -5.12 -0.72
CA ASP A 663 33.57 -3.90 -1.26
C ASP A 663 35.11 -3.96 -1.15
#